data_c4c4bf00d0eb08d1beebab253732a103
#
_entry.id   c4c4bf00d0eb08d1beebab253732a103
#
_cell.length_a   1.000
_cell.length_b   1.000
_cell.length_c   1.000
_cell.angle_alpha   90.00
_cell.angle_beta   90.00
_cell.angle_gamma   90.00
#
_symmetry.space_group_name_H-M   'P 1'
#
loop_
_entity.id
_entity.type
_entity.pdbx_description
1 polymer ?
#
loop_
_entity_poly.entity_id
_entity_poly.type
_entity_poly.pdbx_seq_one_letter_code
_entity_poly.pdbx_strand_id
1 'polypeptide(L)'
;MTSTLLRRLTGMAALILLVVATLVPAGSAGAQPPDDLADAGVSIVVDSVSPWVDAEGTWSAALQVIGAPADAKITYSVRQPPVGTEADVRDTLARSRDGEDEPKVIRAAVSENLADVTDAAGTTTLQIAIRSGSGDRDRVKIPNSGVYPVVVTVASADGTALERTTLFLNRLPAAEENDAGRYRLGIVLQQPRFGGFDDDGQVEISAALRSSVAAITDTLAAADGLPVRVDLSPESLVALTQSETTGDLQLADRLRDELGDAAVMRVPWADLHLEGWATSGTLPEVQTSLIDGQQALFARLQRPVEVRVWPPDPTVGPSSVELFAKLGVTTLLVEPGQLTESKAPTGESGVSRPFRVLGTGGSTITGVSLDPELQQLLGTTSDNPALLAHQMITQMVGTWLADDQARGSILRIDESSDPDVVAALLDTLGDAGDDAPLEVVDPADVAALTPITVRQGGRDVAWDRELEAPPETPRVTGVAQRLRTARPLVDDYAAIVPRGDAMAAREAIVIQRSLDRRVTPGVQETLLDTAIATMDTDLAKISASKPRSLTLTSRSTSVPLRFTNDLGRPIRVKLRLQSPRLVFTDGAEQDLTLNPGLNRFDVKVDVRTSGQFVMQADLLAPDSDRVLASTRASASDPGRSAASG
;
A
#
# COMPACT_ATOMS: atom_id res chain seq x y z
N MET A 1 -1.30 57.52 -9.25
CA MET A 1 -2.48 57.74 -8.43
C MET A 1 -2.73 56.42 -7.75
N THR A 2 -2.13 56.28 -6.62
CA THR A 2 -2.58 56.19 -5.24
C THR A 2 -2.94 54.75 -4.87
N SER A 3 -1.99 53.93 -4.30
CA SER A 3 -1.60 53.87 -2.87
C SER A 3 -2.79 54.04 -1.90
N THR A 4 -3.02 53.01 -1.12
CA THR A 4 -3.76 52.86 0.12
C THR A 4 -4.80 51.72 0.05
N LEU A 5 -4.37 50.52 0.47
CA LEU A 5 -5.21 49.51 1.13
C LEU A 5 -4.33 48.33 1.59
N LEU A 6 -3.34 48.68 2.40
CA LEU A 6 -2.56 47.69 3.15
C LEU A 6 -2.39 48.20 4.57
N ARG A 7 -3.41 47.99 5.38
CA ARG A 7 -3.38 48.07 6.87
C ARG A 7 -4.80 47.92 7.41
N ARG A 8 -5.19 46.69 7.73
CA ARG A 8 -6.20 46.32 8.75
C ARG A 8 -6.59 44.85 8.61
N LEU A 9 -5.74 43.98 9.09
CA LEU A 9 -6.08 42.59 9.45
C LEU A 9 -5.00 42.04 10.39
N THR A 10 -4.77 42.76 11.46
CA THR A 10 -4.12 42.27 12.68
C THR A 10 -4.96 42.72 13.84
N GLY A 11 -5.80 41.83 14.34
CA GLY A 11 -6.60 42.13 15.53
C GLY A 11 -7.96 41.46 15.57
N MET A 12 -8.03 40.12 15.49
CA MET A 12 -9.21 39.34 15.91
C MET A 12 -8.90 37.87 16.02
N ALA A 13 -7.98 37.53 16.90
CA ALA A 13 -7.74 36.17 17.33
C ALA A 13 -7.44 36.15 18.82
N ALA A 14 -8.37 36.71 19.60
CA ALA A 14 -8.34 36.59 21.05
C ALA A 14 -9.71 37.03 21.59
N LEU A 15 -10.74 36.21 21.45
CA LEU A 15 -11.96 36.26 22.27
C LEU A 15 -12.99 35.21 21.80
N ILE A 16 -12.71 33.93 21.94
CA ILE A 16 -13.75 32.87 22.07
C ILE A 16 -13.17 31.81 23.00
N LEU A 17 -13.12 32.17 24.27
CA LEU A 17 -12.86 31.25 25.36
C LEU A 17 -13.51 31.84 26.59
N LEU A 18 -14.84 31.78 26.62
CA LEU A 18 -15.64 31.82 27.86
C LEU A 18 -17.11 31.68 27.48
N VAL A 19 -17.76 30.78 28.17
CA VAL A 19 -19.22 30.56 28.25
C VAL A 19 -19.65 29.24 27.55
N VAL A 20 -19.39 28.10 28.20
CA VAL A 20 -20.42 27.09 28.47
C VAL A 20 -20.10 26.50 29.84
N ALA A 21 -20.51 27.17 30.88
CA ALA A 21 -20.70 26.56 32.17
C ALA A 21 -22.17 26.80 32.53
N THR A 22 -22.77 25.80 33.13
CA THR A 22 -24.08 25.71 33.76
C THR A 22 -25.23 25.22 32.90
N LEU A 23 -25.52 23.91 33.13
CA LEU A 23 -26.83 23.46 33.60
C LEU A 23 -26.79 21.93 33.74
N VAL A 24 -26.41 21.46 34.94
CA VAL A 24 -26.66 20.08 35.35
C VAL A 24 -27.87 20.12 36.29
N PRO A 25 -28.96 19.40 36.01
CA PRO A 25 -30.02 19.21 36.98
C PRO A 25 -29.58 18.17 38.03
N ALA A 26 -29.72 18.54 39.29
CA ALA A 26 -29.54 17.64 40.41
C ALA A 26 -30.66 16.60 40.47
N GLY A 27 -30.28 15.33 40.66
CA GLY A 27 -31.19 14.32 41.18
C GLY A 27 -31.04 12.92 40.66
N SER A 28 -30.20 12.12 41.34
CA SER A 28 -30.52 10.77 41.88
C SER A 28 -29.25 10.21 42.51
N ALA A 29 -29.29 10.00 43.81
CA ALA A 29 -28.28 9.31 44.58
C ALA A 29 -28.35 7.80 44.22
N GLY A 30 -27.46 7.38 43.29
CA GLY A 30 -27.08 5.99 43.06
C GLY A 30 -25.64 5.85 43.53
N ALA A 31 -25.32 4.81 44.25
CA ALA A 31 -24.01 4.55 44.81
C ALA A 31 -22.90 4.74 43.74
N GLN A 32 -22.09 5.75 43.94
CA GLN A 32 -20.92 6.06 43.16
C GLN A 32 -19.82 5.03 43.50
N PRO A 33 -19.14 4.40 42.51
CA PRO A 33 -17.90 3.71 42.83
C PRO A 33 -16.87 4.73 43.30
N PRO A 34 -15.95 4.37 44.20
CA PRO A 34 -14.91 5.31 44.67
C PRO A 34 -13.78 5.32 43.64
N ASP A 35 -13.89 6.15 42.63
CA ASP A 35 -12.83 6.40 41.65
C ASP A 35 -12.76 7.85 41.21
N ASP A 36 -12.74 8.80 42.17
CA ASP A 36 -12.13 10.10 41.90
C ASP A 36 -10.62 9.95 42.04
N LEU A 37 -9.93 9.65 40.88
CA LEU A 37 -8.50 9.93 40.79
C LEU A 37 -8.32 11.41 41.09
N ALA A 38 -7.56 11.72 42.13
CA ALA A 38 -7.19 13.11 42.39
C ALA A 38 -6.43 13.63 41.19
N ASP A 39 -6.79 14.79 40.65
CA ASP A 39 -6.05 15.46 39.56
C ASP A 39 -4.68 15.92 40.09
N ALA A 40 -3.81 14.97 40.41
CA ALA A 40 -2.58 15.18 41.18
C ALA A 40 -1.36 15.36 40.27
N GLY A 41 -1.55 15.32 38.93
CA GLY A 41 -0.43 15.39 37.98
C GLY A 41 0.56 14.20 38.09
N VAL A 42 0.12 13.06 38.63
CA VAL A 42 0.88 11.80 38.69
C VAL A 42 0.63 11.04 37.41
N SER A 43 1.69 10.48 36.81
CA SER A 43 1.59 9.60 35.64
C SER A 43 2.46 8.36 35.80
N ILE A 44 2.02 7.25 35.18
CA ILE A 44 2.77 5.99 35.09
C ILE A 44 3.16 5.80 33.62
N VAL A 45 4.46 5.84 33.33
CA VAL A 45 5.01 5.51 32.01
C VAL A 45 5.64 4.13 32.08
N VAL A 46 5.33 3.28 31.11
CA VAL A 46 5.87 1.91 31.02
C VAL A 46 7.13 1.94 30.15
N ASP A 47 8.26 1.53 30.70
CA ASP A 47 9.49 1.39 29.95
C ASP A 47 9.55 0.01 29.26
N SER A 48 9.17 -1.04 29.99
CA SER A 48 9.10 -2.41 29.44
C SER A 48 8.20 -3.31 30.28
N VAL A 49 7.64 -4.35 29.63
CA VAL A 49 6.86 -5.41 30.28
C VAL A 49 7.25 -6.75 29.69
N SER A 50 7.36 -7.79 30.53
CA SER A 50 7.51 -9.15 30.02
C SER A 50 6.36 -9.49 29.05
N PRO A 51 6.62 -9.76 27.76
CA PRO A 51 5.56 -9.98 26.78
C PRO A 51 4.75 -11.25 27.09
N TRP A 52 5.39 -12.27 27.66
CA TRP A 52 4.80 -13.52 28.17
C TRP A 52 5.67 -14.12 29.25
N VAL A 53 5.16 -15.15 29.90
CA VAL A 53 5.86 -15.87 30.97
C VAL A 53 5.45 -17.34 30.98
N ASP A 54 6.40 -18.21 31.21
CA ASP A 54 6.17 -19.65 31.39
C ASP A 54 5.47 -19.98 32.70
N ALA A 55 4.98 -21.22 32.82
CA ALA A 55 4.21 -21.71 33.95
C ALA A 55 4.87 -21.50 35.33
N GLU A 56 6.19 -21.48 35.41
CA GLU A 56 7.01 -21.32 36.63
C GLU A 56 7.94 -20.10 36.52
N GLY A 57 7.67 -19.16 35.60
CA GLY A 57 8.51 -18.00 35.33
C GLY A 57 8.31 -16.85 36.30
N THR A 58 8.92 -15.71 35.95
CA THR A 58 8.75 -14.45 36.67
C THR A 58 8.37 -13.38 35.64
N TRP A 59 7.20 -12.81 35.81
CA TRP A 59 6.74 -11.64 35.06
C TRP A 59 7.35 -10.38 35.67
N SER A 60 7.79 -9.45 34.85
CA SER A 60 8.35 -8.17 35.28
C SER A 60 7.82 -7.00 34.45
N ALA A 61 7.73 -5.84 35.10
CA ALA A 61 7.46 -4.57 34.43
C ALA A 61 8.36 -3.49 34.99
N ALA A 62 8.97 -2.70 34.13
CA ALA A 62 9.74 -1.52 34.46
C ALA A 62 8.90 -0.28 34.15
N LEU A 63 8.74 0.58 35.15
CA LEU A 63 7.85 1.74 35.10
C LEU A 63 8.59 3.00 35.55
N GLN A 64 8.22 4.14 35.02
CA GLN A 64 8.57 5.45 35.56
C GLN A 64 7.31 6.07 36.15
N VAL A 65 7.37 6.41 37.44
CA VAL A 65 6.27 7.10 38.14
C VAL A 65 6.66 8.56 38.31
N ILE A 66 5.97 9.44 37.59
CA ILE A 66 6.29 10.86 37.51
C ILE A 66 5.30 11.65 38.40
N GLY A 67 5.81 12.60 39.16
CA GLY A 67 4.96 13.52 39.96
C GLY A 67 4.42 12.93 41.26
N ALA A 68 4.75 11.69 41.62
CA ALA A 68 4.28 11.08 42.85
C ALA A 68 4.92 11.69 44.10
N PRO A 69 4.16 11.83 45.25
CA PRO A 69 4.72 12.21 46.54
C PRO A 69 5.81 11.26 47.02
N ALA A 70 6.75 11.75 47.81
CA ALA A 70 7.87 10.96 48.32
C ALA A 70 7.45 9.76 49.21
N ASP A 71 6.27 9.85 49.84
CA ASP A 71 5.67 8.80 50.66
C ASP A 71 4.58 8.00 49.96
N ALA A 72 4.52 8.12 48.62
CA ALA A 72 3.57 7.38 47.81
C ALA A 72 3.84 5.86 47.89
N LYS A 73 2.77 5.11 47.70
CA LYS A 73 2.80 3.65 47.63
C LYS A 73 2.43 3.19 46.23
N ILE A 74 3.09 2.15 45.76
CA ILE A 74 2.68 1.43 44.57
C ILE A 74 2.01 0.12 44.99
N THR A 75 0.87 -0.16 44.38
CA THR A 75 0.07 -1.35 44.69
C THR A 75 -0.25 -2.07 43.41
N TYR A 76 -0.09 -3.38 43.36
CA TYR A 76 -0.54 -4.18 42.24
C TYR A 76 -1.40 -5.37 42.66
N SER A 77 -2.35 -5.73 41.82
CA SER A 77 -3.23 -6.88 42.03
C SER A 77 -3.39 -7.68 40.74
N VAL A 78 -3.35 -9.00 40.84
CA VAL A 78 -3.59 -9.89 39.70
C VAL A 78 -5.05 -10.30 39.66
N ARG A 79 -5.69 -10.16 38.50
CA ARG A 79 -7.10 -10.45 38.26
C ARG A 79 -7.29 -11.75 37.50
N GLN A 80 -8.52 -12.31 37.49
CA GLN A 80 -8.86 -13.49 36.70
C GLN A 80 -8.74 -13.22 35.21
N PRO A 81 -8.26 -14.21 34.41
CA PRO A 81 -8.22 -14.08 32.97
C PRO A 81 -9.64 -14.12 32.38
N PRO A 82 -9.86 -13.49 31.22
CA PRO A 82 -11.06 -13.73 30.44
C PRO A 82 -11.16 -15.22 30.05
N VAL A 83 -12.38 -15.71 29.97
CA VAL A 83 -12.69 -17.07 29.56
C VAL A 83 -13.83 -17.05 28.55
N GLY A 84 -13.81 -17.93 27.59
CA GLY A 84 -14.86 -18.01 26.57
C GLY A 84 -14.27 -18.23 25.17
N THR A 85 -15.05 -17.88 24.19
CA THR A 85 -14.64 -17.92 22.78
C THR A 85 -13.64 -16.79 22.47
N GLU A 86 -13.02 -16.84 21.29
CA GLU A 86 -12.13 -15.77 20.83
C GLU A 86 -12.78 -14.37 20.94
N ALA A 87 -14.03 -14.25 20.48
CA ALA A 87 -14.75 -12.99 20.55
C ALA A 87 -14.96 -12.51 22.00
N ASP A 88 -15.29 -13.43 22.93
CA ASP A 88 -15.47 -13.10 24.36
C ASP A 88 -14.16 -12.64 25.00
N VAL A 89 -13.05 -13.31 24.68
CA VAL A 89 -11.72 -12.98 25.19
C VAL A 89 -11.31 -11.56 24.72
N ARG A 90 -11.45 -11.29 23.44
CA ARG A 90 -11.11 -9.98 22.85
C ARG A 90 -11.91 -8.84 23.48
N ASP A 91 -13.24 -8.98 23.56
CA ASP A 91 -14.12 -7.98 24.17
C ASP A 91 -13.78 -7.74 25.66
N THR A 92 -13.48 -8.79 26.41
CA THR A 92 -13.11 -8.66 27.82
C THR A 92 -11.74 -7.98 27.98
N LEU A 93 -10.77 -8.27 27.11
CA LEU A 93 -9.46 -7.60 27.15
C LEU A 93 -9.59 -6.12 26.84
N ALA A 94 -10.39 -5.73 25.84
CA ALA A 94 -10.65 -4.34 25.51
C ALA A 94 -11.26 -3.60 26.71
N ARG A 95 -12.31 -4.13 27.32
CA ARG A 95 -12.94 -3.54 28.51
C ARG A 95 -12.00 -3.46 29.72
N SER A 96 -11.16 -4.48 29.93
CA SER A 96 -10.18 -4.46 31.03
C SER A 96 -9.09 -3.40 30.81
N ARG A 97 -8.67 -3.18 29.55
CA ARG A 97 -7.74 -2.13 29.15
C ARG A 97 -8.33 -0.76 29.43
N ASP A 98 -9.59 -0.55 29.08
CA ASP A 98 -10.31 0.71 29.21
C ASP A 98 -10.80 0.97 30.65
N GLY A 99 -10.52 0.04 31.61
CA GLY A 99 -10.92 0.15 33.00
C GLY A 99 -12.42 -0.06 33.26
N GLU A 100 -13.18 -0.49 32.25
CA GLU A 100 -14.62 -0.69 32.33
C GLU A 100 -15.02 -1.98 33.04
N ASP A 101 -14.11 -2.95 33.13
CA ASP A 101 -14.36 -4.26 33.74
C ASP A 101 -13.33 -4.54 34.84
N GLU A 102 -13.78 -4.89 36.02
CA GLU A 102 -12.94 -5.30 37.14
C GLU A 102 -13.09 -6.82 37.43
N PRO A 103 -12.35 -7.70 36.73
CA PRO A 103 -12.38 -9.12 36.99
C PRO A 103 -12.02 -9.44 38.44
N LYS A 104 -12.51 -10.56 38.96
CA LYS A 104 -12.25 -10.99 40.33
C LYS A 104 -10.76 -11.10 40.63
N VAL A 105 -10.34 -10.59 41.78
CA VAL A 105 -8.95 -10.67 42.26
C VAL A 105 -8.54 -12.12 42.57
N ILE A 106 -7.42 -12.55 41.98
CA ILE A 106 -6.77 -13.84 42.32
C ILE A 106 -5.76 -13.62 43.43
N ARG A 107 -4.91 -12.60 43.30
CA ARG A 107 -3.92 -12.19 44.30
C ARG A 107 -4.35 -10.83 44.84
N ALA A 108 -4.56 -10.76 46.16
CA ALA A 108 -4.79 -9.47 46.82
C ALA A 108 -3.65 -8.50 46.55
N ALA A 109 -3.98 -7.22 46.61
CA ALA A 109 -3.04 -6.16 46.37
C ALA A 109 -1.79 -6.29 47.26
N VAL A 110 -0.63 -6.28 46.63
CA VAL A 110 0.65 -6.12 47.30
C VAL A 110 0.96 -4.64 47.26
N SER A 111 1.22 -4.04 48.43
CA SER A 111 1.50 -2.62 48.54
C SER A 111 2.95 -2.46 49.06
N GLU A 112 3.73 -1.68 48.34
CA GLU A 112 5.11 -1.34 48.65
C GLU A 112 5.28 0.17 48.66
N ASN A 113 6.25 0.71 49.45
CA ASN A 113 6.57 2.10 49.30
C ASN A 113 7.26 2.32 47.96
N LEU A 114 6.82 3.32 47.21
CA LEU A 114 7.37 3.58 45.88
C LEU A 114 8.90 3.78 45.92
N ALA A 115 9.40 4.48 46.94
CA ALA A 115 10.84 4.72 47.12
C ALA A 115 11.66 3.45 47.34
N ASP A 116 11.08 2.36 47.88
CA ASP A 116 11.81 1.10 48.17
C ASP A 116 11.98 0.24 46.91
N VAL A 117 11.14 0.45 45.89
CA VAL A 117 11.11 -0.30 44.61
C VAL A 117 11.58 0.50 43.41
N THR A 118 11.95 1.77 43.63
CA THR A 118 12.48 2.67 42.59
C THR A 118 14.00 2.75 42.73
N ASP A 119 14.72 2.52 41.64
CA ASP A 119 16.17 2.59 41.60
C ASP A 119 16.71 4.04 41.51
N ALA A 120 18.05 4.18 41.48
CA ALA A 120 18.70 5.49 41.39
C ALA A 120 18.48 6.19 40.02
N ALA A 121 18.04 5.47 38.98
CA ALA A 121 17.69 6.01 37.67
C ALA A 121 16.23 6.48 37.61
N GLY A 122 15.44 6.20 38.66
CA GLY A 122 14.01 6.53 38.73
C GLY A 122 13.10 5.43 38.17
N THR A 123 13.64 4.26 37.85
CA THR A 123 12.87 3.12 37.35
C THR A 123 12.31 2.29 38.50
N THR A 124 10.98 2.12 38.50
CA THR A 124 10.28 1.25 39.46
C THR A 124 10.09 -0.12 38.83
N THR A 125 10.66 -1.17 39.44
CA THR A 125 10.54 -2.53 38.92
C THR A 125 9.52 -3.34 39.72
N LEU A 126 8.48 -3.83 39.05
CA LEU A 126 7.52 -4.79 39.59
C LEU A 126 7.89 -6.22 39.15
N GLN A 127 7.87 -7.16 40.09
CA GLN A 127 8.13 -8.59 39.79
C GLN A 127 7.06 -9.47 40.39
N ILE A 128 6.52 -10.40 39.57
CA ILE A 128 5.53 -11.40 40.00
C ILE A 128 6.06 -12.79 39.62
N ALA A 129 6.64 -13.48 40.60
CA ALA A 129 7.02 -14.87 40.42
C ALA A 129 5.74 -15.74 40.44
N ILE A 130 5.52 -16.57 39.40
CA ILE A 130 4.33 -17.40 39.27
C ILE A 130 4.65 -18.88 39.43
N ARG A 131 3.63 -19.67 39.76
CA ARG A 131 3.66 -21.14 39.78
C ARG A 131 2.32 -21.74 39.35
N SER A 132 2.38 -22.89 38.75
CA SER A 132 1.17 -23.66 38.33
C SER A 132 0.60 -24.55 39.44
N GLY A 133 1.46 -25.23 40.15
CA GLY A 133 1.11 -26.27 41.12
C GLY A 133 1.08 -25.85 42.58
N SER A 134 1.10 -26.84 43.50
CA SER A 134 1.31 -26.69 44.93
C SER A 134 2.82 -26.61 45.20
N GLY A 135 3.30 -25.55 45.77
CA GLY A 135 4.74 -25.37 46.05
C GLY A 135 4.99 -24.10 46.82
N ASP A 136 6.03 -23.39 46.47
CA ASP A 136 6.49 -22.18 47.13
C ASP A 136 5.35 -21.17 47.35
N ARG A 137 5.14 -20.76 48.58
CA ARG A 137 4.06 -19.85 48.99
C ARG A 137 4.35 -18.39 48.59
N ASP A 138 5.61 -18.09 48.31
CA ASP A 138 6.03 -16.75 47.90
C ASP A 138 5.72 -16.47 46.42
N ARG A 139 5.39 -17.52 45.64
CA ARG A 139 4.96 -17.40 44.26
C ARG A 139 3.45 -17.31 44.12
N VAL A 140 2.98 -16.50 43.21
CA VAL A 140 1.53 -16.38 42.90
C VAL A 140 1.06 -17.64 42.17
N LYS A 141 0.03 -18.32 42.72
CA LYS A 141 -0.55 -19.49 42.08
C LYS A 141 -1.41 -19.09 40.88
N ILE A 142 -0.94 -19.40 39.69
CA ILE A 142 -1.64 -19.20 38.40
C ILE A 142 -1.69 -20.57 37.68
N PRO A 143 -2.74 -21.37 37.89
CA PRO A 143 -2.77 -22.79 37.48
C PRO A 143 -2.92 -22.97 35.97
N ASN A 144 -3.60 -22.07 35.27
CA ASN A 144 -3.94 -22.20 33.86
C ASN A 144 -3.19 -21.17 32.99
N SER A 145 -2.96 -21.51 31.72
CA SER A 145 -2.56 -20.52 30.71
C SER A 145 -3.67 -19.46 30.57
N GLY A 146 -3.30 -18.26 30.15
CA GLY A 146 -4.26 -17.17 30.00
C GLY A 146 -3.60 -15.79 30.12
N VAL A 147 -4.39 -14.80 29.82
CA VAL A 147 -4.03 -13.37 29.94
C VAL A 147 -4.61 -12.84 31.24
N TYR A 148 -3.76 -12.48 32.18
CA TYR A 148 -4.17 -12.05 33.53
C TYR A 148 -3.99 -10.55 33.66
N PRO A 149 -5.07 -9.74 33.82
CA PRO A 149 -4.93 -8.32 34.10
C PRO A 149 -4.18 -8.06 35.41
N VAL A 150 -3.19 -7.20 35.37
CA VAL A 150 -2.41 -6.72 36.51
C VAL A 150 -2.70 -5.23 36.68
N VAL A 151 -3.55 -4.91 37.66
CA VAL A 151 -3.92 -3.54 37.95
C VAL A 151 -2.83 -2.93 38.87
N VAL A 152 -2.16 -1.92 38.37
CA VAL A 152 -1.14 -1.16 39.11
C VAL A 152 -1.74 0.18 39.51
N THR A 153 -1.62 0.55 40.78
CA THR A 153 -2.16 1.79 41.32
C THR A 153 -1.05 2.50 42.14
N VAL A 154 -0.81 3.74 41.83
CA VAL A 154 -0.01 4.64 42.68
C VAL A 154 -0.99 5.36 43.61
N ALA A 155 -0.73 5.32 44.91
CA ALA A 155 -1.57 5.94 45.94
C ALA A 155 -0.74 6.80 46.88
N SER A 156 -1.36 7.82 47.47
CA SER A 156 -0.79 8.61 48.55
C SER A 156 -0.64 7.76 49.84
N ALA A 157 0.05 8.29 50.83
CA ALA A 157 0.29 7.60 52.11
C ALA A 157 -1.01 7.22 52.84
N ASP A 158 -2.09 7.99 52.66
CA ASP A 158 -3.42 7.76 53.24
C ASP A 158 -4.26 6.74 52.46
N GLY A 159 -3.73 6.26 51.30
CA GLY A 159 -4.39 5.25 50.47
C GLY A 159 -5.30 5.82 49.37
N THR A 160 -5.33 7.12 49.16
CA THR A 160 -6.04 7.72 48.03
C THR A 160 -5.34 7.39 46.73
N ALA A 161 -6.05 6.82 45.77
CA ALA A 161 -5.49 6.53 44.44
C ALA A 161 -5.17 7.82 43.69
N LEU A 162 -3.94 7.93 43.18
CA LEU A 162 -3.44 9.08 42.43
C LEU A 162 -3.40 8.77 40.92
N GLU A 163 -3.00 7.53 40.56
CA GLU A 163 -2.92 7.09 39.16
C GLU A 163 -3.11 5.57 39.11
N ARG A 164 -3.66 5.08 37.98
CA ARG A 164 -3.90 3.65 37.75
C ARG A 164 -3.61 3.28 36.31
N THR A 165 -2.97 2.12 36.12
CA THR A 165 -2.79 1.51 34.81
C THR A 165 -3.07 0.01 34.87
N THR A 166 -3.48 -0.59 33.74
CA THR A 166 -3.66 -2.03 33.62
C THR A 166 -2.61 -2.60 32.67
N LEU A 167 -1.76 -3.45 33.21
CA LEU A 167 -0.82 -4.29 32.48
C LEU A 167 -1.39 -5.71 32.38
N PHE A 168 -0.72 -6.58 31.63
CA PHE A 168 -1.17 -7.95 31.46
C PHE A 168 -0.02 -8.94 31.68
N LEU A 169 -0.31 -10.00 32.42
CA LEU A 169 0.57 -11.13 32.59
C LEU A 169 0.08 -12.25 31.68
N ASN A 170 0.78 -12.47 30.58
CA ASN A 170 0.48 -13.47 29.58
C ASN A 170 1.17 -14.79 29.95
N ARG A 171 0.46 -15.68 30.65
CA ARG A 171 0.99 -16.99 31.02
C ARG A 171 0.77 -18.00 29.90
N LEU A 172 1.87 -18.55 29.38
CA LEU A 172 1.84 -19.54 28.30
C LEU A 172 1.43 -20.94 28.83
N PRO A 173 0.81 -21.80 27.99
CA PRO A 173 0.66 -23.21 28.29
C PRO A 173 2.03 -23.92 28.39
N ALA A 174 2.07 -25.09 28.99
CA ALA A 174 3.24 -25.94 28.85
C ALA A 174 3.41 -26.36 27.37
N ALA A 175 4.66 -26.56 26.93
CA ALA A 175 4.95 -26.86 25.53
C ALA A 175 4.20 -28.11 24.98
N GLU A 176 3.82 -29.03 25.85
CA GLU A 176 3.08 -30.25 25.50
C GLU A 176 1.55 -30.03 25.43
N GLU A 177 1.03 -28.86 25.81
CA GLU A 177 -0.42 -28.57 25.96
C GLU A 177 -1.00 -27.77 24.78
N ASN A 178 -0.21 -27.37 23.79
CA ASN A 178 -0.72 -26.55 22.68
C ASN A 178 -0.38 -27.15 21.29
N ASP A 179 -1.40 -27.63 20.61
CA ASP A 179 -1.33 -28.16 19.24
C ASP A 179 -1.63 -27.10 18.16
N ALA A 180 -2.07 -25.89 18.52
CA ALA A 180 -2.50 -24.84 17.58
C ALA A 180 -1.34 -24.18 16.80
N GLY A 181 -0.08 -24.47 17.16
CA GLY A 181 1.08 -23.79 16.63
C GLY A 181 1.20 -22.37 17.18
N ARG A 182 1.92 -21.49 16.47
CA ARG A 182 2.08 -20.09 16.86
C ARG A 182 0.99 -19.22 16.25
N TYR A 183 0.69 -18.09 16.88
CA TYR A 183 -0.11 -17.04 16.27
C TYR A 183 0.69 -16.37 15.14
N ARG A 184 0.11 -16.23 13.96
CA ARG A 184 0.78 -15.68 12.77
C ARG A 184 0.45 -14.20 12.58
N LEU A 185 1.45 -13.36 12.62
CA LEU A 185 1.32 -11.93 12.36
C LEU A 185 1.92 -11.59 10.99
N GLY A 186 1.09 -11.19 10.05
CA GLY A 186 1.54 -10.61 8.78
C GLY A 186 1.67 -9.09 8.92
N ILE A 187 2.79 -8.52 8.49
CA ILE A 187 3.01 -7.06 8.53
C ILE A 187 3.10 -6.51 7.10
N VAL A 188 2.34 -5.45 6.83
CA VAL A 188 2.36 -4.71 5.58
C VAL A 188 2.74 -3.26 5.86
N LEU A 189 3.86 -2.81 5.30
CA LEU A 189 4.24 -1.41 5.28
C LEU A 189 3.62 -0.77 4.05
N GLN A 190 2.73 0.20 4.23
CA GLN A 190 2.00 0.82 3.13
C GLN A 190 2.37 2.29 2.96
N GLN A 191 2.98 2.61 1.81
CA GLN A 191 3.28 3.99 1.45
C GLN A 191 2.00 4.71 1.01
N PRO A 192 1.68 5.88 1.59
CA PRO A 192 0.64 6.75 1.06
C PRO A 192 0.90 7.16 -0.39
N ARG A 193 -0.15 7.27 -1.18
CA ARG A 193 -0.06 7.61 -2.61
C ARG A 193 0.08 9.11 -2.80
N PHE A 194 1.30 9.63 -2.63
CA PHE A 194 1.63 11.00 -3.01
C PHE A 194 2.01 11.09 -4.49
N GLY A 195 1.67 12.22 -5.15
CA GLY A 195 2.13 12.50 -6.50
C GLY A 195 3.63 12.81 -6.50
N GLY A 196 4.33 12.30 -7.51
CA GLY A 196 5.73 12.60 -7.76
C GLY A 196 5.96 13.45 -9.00
N PHE A 197 4.89 13.72 -9.76
CA PHE A 197 4.90 14.51 -10.99
C PHE A 197 3.71 15.46 -11.04
N ASP A 198 3.89 16.60 -11.71
CA ASP A 198 2.82 17.53 -12.06
C ASP A 198 2.00 17.05 -13.28
N ASP A 199 1.01 17.83 -13.68
CA ASP A 199 0.13 17.50 -14.82
C ASP A 199 0.87 17.63 -16.16
N ASP A 200 2.01 18.30 -16.19
CA ASP A 200 2.91 18.39 -17.36
C ASP A 200 3.96 17.26 -17.38
N GLY A 201 3.93 16.33 -16.41
CA GLY A 201 4.86 15.22 -16.31
C GLY A 201 6.27 15.62 -15.84
N GLN A 202 6.41 16.78 -15.17
CA GLN A 202 7.67 17.20 -14.56
C GLN A 202 7.75 16.68 -13.13
N VAL A 203 8.97 16.41 -12.66
CA VAL A 203 9.20 15.94 -11.28
C VAL A 203 8.77 17.02 -10.29
N GLU A 204 7.84 16.67 -9.41
CA GLU A 204 7.34 17.51 -8.32
C GLU A 204 7.27 16.69 -7.02
N ILE A 205 8.32 16.78 -6.20
CA ILE A 205 8.43 16.01 -4.96
C ILE A 205 8.07 16.90 -3.77
N SER A 206 6.94 16.58 -3.14
CA SER A 206 6.47 17.28 -1.94
C SER A 206 7.28 16.90 -0.69
N ALA A 207 7.23 17.73 0.34
CA ALA A 207 7.78 17.39 1.66
C ALA A 207 7.10 16.15 2.25
N ALA A 208 5.78 15.99 2.05
CA ALA A 208 5.00 14.85 2.51
C ALA A 208 5.49 13.54 1.87
N LEU A 209 5.78 13.55 0.56
CA LEU A 209 6.34 12.39 -0.11
C LEU A 209 7.70 11.99 0.48
N ARG A 210 8.61 12.98 0.69
CA ARG A 210 9.91 12.71 1.32
C ARG A 210 9.76 12.12 2.72
N SER A 211 8.90 12.72 3.55
CA SER A 211 8.63 12.23 4.91
C SER A 211 8.05 10.82 4.91
N SER A 212 7.12 10.52 4.01
CA SER A 212 6.51 9.18 3.88
C SER A 212 7.53 8.11 3.51
N VAL A 213 8.40 8.40 2.51
CA VAL A 213 9.45 7.44 2.12
C VAL A 213 10.49 7.28 3.24
N ALA A 214 10.85 8.36 3.94
CA ALA A 214 11.75 8.29 5.08
C ALA A 214 11.16 7.43 6.21
N ALA A 215 9.89 7.63 6.56
CA ALA A 215 9.20 6.85 7.60
C ALA A 215 9.18 5.34 7.27
N ILE A 216 8.85 4.96 6.04
CA ILE A 216 8.92 3.56 5.60
C ILE A 216 10.35 3.02 5.70
N THR A 217 11.34 3.81 5.29
CA THR A 217 12.74 3.40 5.36
C THR A 217 13.19 3.20 6.81
N ASP A 218 12.80 4.09 7.73
CA ASP A 218 13.09 3.96 9.15
C ASP A 218 12.39 2.74 9.77
N THR A 219 11.14 2.47 9.38
CA THR A 219 10.40 1.28 9.81
C THR A 219 11.03 -0.01 9.29
N LEU A 220 11.52 -0.03 8.05
CA LEU A 220 12.26 -1.18 7.50
C LEU A 220 13.52 -1.47 8.28
N ALA A 221 14.29 -0.43 8.64
CA ALA A 221 15.47 -0.57 9.48
C ALA A 221 15.12 -1.12 10.87
N ALA A 222 13.99 -0.71 11.46
CA ALA A 222 13.51 -1.24 12.74
C ALA A 222 12.97 -2.68 12.64
N ALA A 223 12.48 -3.09 11.45
CA ALA A 223 11.95 -4.43 11.19
C ALA A 223 13.05 -5.44 10.75
N ASP A 224 14.32 -5.13 10.99
CA ASP A 224 15.46 -5.95 10.52
C ASP A 224 15.26 -7.45 10.82
N GLY A 225 15.34 -8.27 9.77
CA GLY A 225 15.14 -9.72 9.85
C GLY A 225 13.68 -10.19 9.95
N LEU A 226 12.69 -9.32 10.12
CA LEU A 226 11.27 -9.70 10.12
C LEU A 226 10.73 -9.82 8.68
N PRO A 227 9.93 -10.85 8.37
CA PRO A 227 9.34 -11.03 7.04
C PRO A 227 8.16 -10.06 6.82
N VAL A 228 8.46 -8.83 6.39
CA VAL A 228 7.47 -7.80 6.08
C VAL A 228 7.20 -7.70 4.59
N ARG A 229 6.00 -7.24 4.19
CA ARG A 229 5.69 -6.84 2.83
C ARG A 229 5.60 -5.33 2.72
N VAL A 230 6.04 -4.80 1.57
CA VAL A 230 6.08 -3.35 1.34
C VAL A 230 5.24 -3.00 0.12
N ASP A 231 4.27 -2.14 0.32
CA ASP A 231 3.48 -1.51 -0.73
C ASP A 231 4.06 -0.12 -1.05
N LEU A 232 4.85 -0.04 -2.12
CA LEU A 232 5.52 1.18 -2.58
C LEU A 232 4.81 1.78 -3.79
N SER A 233 4.74 3.11 -3.83
CA SER A 233 4.27 3.84 -5.01
C SER A 233 5.33 3.83 -6.11
N PRO A 234 5.06 3.23 -7.29
CA PRO A 234 5.99 3.29 -8.41
C PRO A 234 6.24 4.73 -8.89
N GLU A 235 5.19 5.56 -8.91
CA GLU A 235 5.28 6.98 -9.25
C GLU A 235 6.28 7.71 -8.36
N SER A 236 6.14 7.56 -7.04
CA SER A 236 7.00 8.22 -6.04
C SER A 236 8.46 7.81 -6.21
N LEU A 237 8.71 6.52 -6.39
CA LEU A 237 10.07 6.01 -6.55
C LEU A 237 10.72 6.46 -7.87
N VAL A 238 9.94 6.51 -8.95
CA VAL A 238 10.42 7.03 -10.24
C VAL A 238 10.78 8.52 -10.11
N ALA A 239 9.93 9.33 -9.46
CA ALA A 239 10.18 10.75 -9.24
C ALA A 239 11.44 10.98 -8.40
N LEU A 240 11.61 10.29 -7.26
CA LEU A 240 12.80 10.38 -6.42
C LEU A 240 14.08 10.07 -7.20
N THR A 241 14.07 9.03 -8.04
CA THR A 241 15.24 8.64 -8.84
C THR A 241 15.50 9.53 -10.06
N GLN A 242 14.55 10.39 -10.44
CA GLN A 242 14.69 11.37 -11.49
C GLN A 242 14.93 12.80 -10.96
N SER A 243 14.89 12.97 -9.63
CA SER A 243 15.14 14.26 -8.99
C SER A 243 16.57 14.74 -9.25
N GLU A 244 16.72 16.06 -9.43
CA GLU A 244 18.03 16.72 -9.48
C GLU A 244 18.61 16.98 -8.08
N THR A 245 17.83 16.72 -7.01
CA THR A 245 18.21 16.95 -5.63
C THR A 245 18.96 15.75 -5.06
N THR A 246 20.20 15.97 -4.61
CA THR A 246 21.04 14.91 -4.03
C THR A 246 20.35 14.20 -2.86
N GLY A 247 19.60 14.92 -2.01
CA GLY A 247 18.86 14.32 -0.88
C GLY A 247 17.79 13.33 -1.31
N ASP A 248 17.09 13.58 -2.41
CA ASP A 248 16.07 12.67 -2.93
C ASP A 248 16.69 11.38 -3.48
N LEU A 249 17.83 11.50 -4.18
CA LEU A 249 18.59 10.34 -4.66
C LEU A 249 19.12 9.50 -3.51
N GLN A 250 19.65 10.13 -2.46
CA GLN A 250 20.12 9.45 -1.25
C GLN A 250 18.97 8.73 -0.52
N LEU A 251 17.79 9.34 -0.47
CA LEU A 251 16.61 8.72 0.15
C LEU A 251 16.17 7.48 -0.64
N ALA A 252 16.16 7.53 -1.97
CA ALA A 252 15.84 6.39 -2.81
C ALA A 252 16.88 5.25 -2.67
N ASP A 253 18.18 5.61 -2.56
CA ASP A 253 19.26 4.63 -2.33
C ASP A 253 19.12 3.98 -0.96
N ARG A 254 18.89 4.76 0.09
CA ARG A 254 18.66 4.25 1.45
C ARG A 254 17.46 3.32 1.51
N LEU A 255 16.31 3.69 0.91
CA LEU A 255 15.14 2.80 0.83
C LEU A 255 15.49 1.47 0.17
N ARG A 256 16.25 1.48 -0.92
CA ARG A 256 16.66 0.25 -1.61
C ARG A 256 17.54 -0.63 -0.72
N ASP A 257 18.46 -0.02 0.03
CA ASP A 257 19.37 -0.73 0.91
C ASP A 257 18.64 -1.34 2.12
N GLU A 258 17.70 -0.60 2.74
CA GLU A 258 16.90 -1.05 3.90
C GLU A 258 15.81 -2.07 3.53
N LEU A 259 15.42 -2.19 2.26
CA LEU A 259 14.46 -3.22 1.85
C LEU A 259 14.92 -4.65 2.19
N GLY A 260 16.25 -4.90 2.38
CA GLY A 260 16.76 -6.21 2.80
C GLY A 260 16.11 -7.35 1.99
N ASP A 261 15.46 -8.28 2.66
CA ASP A 261 14.70 -9.39 2.05
C ASP A 261 13.18 -9.14 1.98
N ALA A 262 12.73 -7.93 2.32
CA ALA A 262 11.31 -7.58 2.27
C ALA A 262 10.69 -7.78 0.88
N ALA A 263 9.52 -8.37 0.83
CA ALA A 263 8.80 -8.61 -0.41
C ALA A 263 8.05 -7.33 -0.85
N VAL A 264 8.29 -6.88 -2.09
CA VAL A 264 7.61 -5.73 -2.67
C VAL A 264 6.31 -6.16 -3.35
N MET A 265 5.21 -5.52 -3.03
CA MET A 265 3.90 -5.81 -3.58
C MET A 265 3.72 -5.21 -4.99
N ARG A 266 2.99 -5.92 -5.85
CA ARG A 266 2.64 -5.43 -7.17
C ARG A 266 1.46 -4.47 -7.08
N VAL A 267 1.67 -3.26 -7.54
CA VAL A 267 0.66 -2.22 -7.60
C VAL A 267 0.66 -1.53 -8.97
N PRO A 268 -0.42 -0.87 -9.37
CA PRO A 268 -0.45 -0.05 -10.58
C PRO A 268 0.58 1.09 -10.49
N TRP A 269 1.04 1.57 -11.64
CA TRP A 269 1.92 2.74 -11.68
C TRP A 269 1.25 3.99 -11.07
N ALA A 270 0.01 4.23 -11.44
CA ALA A 270 -0.83 5.29 -10.87
C ALA A 270 -1.78 4.74 -9.81
N ASP A 271 -2.23 5.59 -8.91
CA ASP A 271 -3.24 5.27 -7.89
C ASP A 271 -4.65 5.19 -8.53
N LEU A 272 -5.05 4.00 -8.96
CA LEU A 272 -6.31 3.76 -9.66
C LEU A 272 -7.51 3.70 -8.71
N HIS A 273 -8.67 4.16 -9.15
CA HIS A 273 -9.93 3.82 -8.50
C HIS A 273 -10.45 2.47 -9.01
N LEU A 274 -10.08 1.37 -8.36
CA LEU A 274 -10.24 0.01 -8.89
C LEU A 274 -11.68 -0.37 -9.23
N GLU A 275 -12.66 -0.05 -8.39
CA GLU A 275 -14.07 -0.34 -8.67
C GLU A 275 -14.57 0.44 -9.89
N GLY A 276 -14.11 1.69 -10.07
CA GLY A 276 -14.45 2.49 -11.27
C GLY A 276 -13.93 1.86 -12.56
N TRP A 277 -12.71 1.36 -12.53
CA TRP A 277 -12.11 0.66 -13.67
C TRP A 277 -12.76 -0.71 -13.91
N ALA A 278 -13.06 -1.46 -12.86
CA ALA A 278 -13.71 -2.77 -12.95
C ALA A 278 -15.13 -2.67 -13.55
N THR A 279 -15.95 -1.73 -13.06
CA THR A 279 -17.31 -1.50 -13.55
C THR A 279 -17.36 -0.97 -14.98
N SER A 280 -16.29 -0.30 -15.44
CA SER A 280 -16.16 0.19 -16.82
C SER A 280 -15.68 -0.87 -17.82
N GLY A 281 -15.40 -2.10 -17.38
CA GLY A 281 -14.98 -3.21 -18.24
C GLY A 281 -13.58 -3.01 -18.87
N THR A 282 -12.68 -2.34 -18.19
CA THR A 282 -11.40 -1.84 -18.70
C THR A 282 -10.20 -2.64 -18.18
N LEU A 283 -10.31 -3.97 -18.17
CA LEU A 283 -9.25 -4.89 -17.72
C LEU A 283 -7.88 -4.65 -18.40
N PRO A 284 -7.78 -4.46 -19.73
CA PRO A 284 -6.49 -4.28 -20.38
C PRO A 284 -5.73 -3.04 -19.88
N GLU A 285 -6.43 -1.95 -19.61
CA GLU A 285 -5.85 -0.70 -19.15
C GLU A 285 -5.27 -0.84 -17.73
N VAL A 286 -6.02 -1.50 -16.83
CA VAL A 286 -5.54 -1.82 -15.47
C VAL A 286 -4.34 -2.78 -15.52
N GLN A 287 -4.42 -3.82 -16.36
CA GLN A 287 -3.33 -4.78 -16.54
C GLN A 287 -2.05 -4.09 -17.03
N THR A 288 -2.16 -3.16 -17.97
CA THR A 288 -1.02 -2.39 -18.46
C THR A 288 -0.42 -1.52 -17.36
N SER A 289 -1.26 -0.78 -16.60
CA SER A 289 -0.76 0.03 -15.49
C SER A 289 -0.06 -0.80 -14.40
N LEU A 290 -0.54 -2.03 -14.14
CA LEU A 290 0.15 -2.99 -13.26
C LEU A 290 1.50 -3.44 -13.80
N ILE A 291 1.60 -3.69 -15.10
CA ILE A 291 2.87 -4.07 -15.75
C ILE A 291 3.85 -2.89 -15.68
N ASP A 292 3.38 -1.67 -15.99
CA ASP A 292 4.19 -0.46 -15.93
C ASP A 292 4.72 -0.21 -14.50
N GLY A 293 3.85 -0.36 -13.48
CA GLY A 293 4.23 -0.26 -12.08
C GLY A 293 5.27 -1.30 -11.66
N GLN A 294 5.03 -2.56 -12.04
CA GLN A 294 5.98 -3.65 -11.78
C GLN A 294 7.34 -3.40 -12.43
N GLN A 295 7.36 -2.95 -13.68
CA GLN A 295 8.60 -2.64 -14.40
C GLN A 295 9.33 -1.44 -13.77
N ALA A 296 8.59 -0.41 -13.35
CA ALA A 296 9.14 0.74 -12.66
C ALA A 296 9.82 0.35 -11.34
N LEU A 297 9.13 -0.43 -10.49
CA LEU A 297 9.68 -0.94 -9.23
C LEU A 297 10.90 -1.84 -9.48
N PHE A 298 10.79 -2.82 -10.39
CA PHE A 298 11.89 -3.72 -10.70
C PHE A 298 13.13 -2.95 -11.21
N ALA A 299 12.94 -1.99 -12.11
CA ALA A 299 14.06 -1.22 -12.67
C ALA A 299 14.82 -0.40 -11.61
N ARG A 300 14.15 0.06 -10.55
CA ARG A 300 14.73 0.89 -9.49
C ARG A 300 15.28 0.07 -8.32
N LEU A 301 14.55 -0.98 -7.93
CA LEU A 301 14.88 -1.80 -6.76
C LEU A 301 15.72 -3.03 -7.11
N GLN A 302 15.74 -3.47 -8.38
CA GLN A 302 16.40 -4.70 -8.86
C GLN A 302 15.92 -5.96 -8.12
N ARG A 303 14.62 -6.00 -7.77
CA ARG A 303 13.99 -7.06 -6.99
C ARG A 303 12.71 -7.56 -7.64
N PRO A 304 12.35 -8.85 -7.44
CA PRO A 304 11.05 -9.35 -7.87
C PRO A 304 9.92 -8.66 -7.12
N VAL A 305 8.79 -8.51 -7.80
CA VAL A 305 7.57 -7.89 -7.26
C VAL A 305 6.51 -8.98 -7.15
N GLU A 306 5.92 -9.14 -5.96
CA GLU A 306 4.94 -10.18 -5.65
C GLU A 306 3.55 -9.81 -6.19
N VAL A 307 2.84 -10.77 -6.78
CA VAL A 307 1.61 -10.54 -7.56
C VAL A 307 0.35 -11.02 -6.84
N ARG A 308 0.47 -11.94 -5.88
CA ARG A 308 -0.68 -12.72 -5.38
C ARG A 308 -1.49 -12.03 -4.29
N VAL A 309 -0.85 -11.17 -3.51
CA VAL A 309 -1.47 -10.47 -2.39
C VAL A 309 -1.74 -9.02 -2.80
N TRP A 310 -2.98 -8.56 -2.62
CA TRP A 310 -3.35 -7.17 -2.85
C TRP A 310 -3.41 -6.42 -1.51
N PRO A 311 -2.77 -5.26 -1.40
CA PRO A 311 -2.77 -4.46 -0.17
C PRO A 311 -4.17 -3.90 0.14
N PRO A 312 -4.41 -3.42 1.37
CA PRO A 312 -5.63 -2.71 1.70
C PRO A 312 -5.80 -1.49 0.79
N ASP A 313 -6.98 -1.35 0.17
CA ASP A 313 -7.26 -0.27 -0.79
C ASP A 313 -8.74 0.14 -0.68
N PRO A 314 -9.04 1.38 -0.29
CA PRO A 314 -10.41 1.84 -0.08
C PRO A 314 -11.24 1.94 -1.37
N THR A 315 -10.62 1.80 -2.54
CA THR A 315 -11.31 1.85 -3.84
C THR A 315 -11.76 0.49 -4.35
N VAL A 316 -11.44 -0.58 -3.61
CA VAL A 316 -11.84 -1.94 -3.94
C VAL A 316 -13.31 -2.15 -3.56
N GLY A 317 -14.06 -2.73 -4.49
CA GLY A 317 -15.47 -3.07 -4.31
C GLY A 317 -15.83 -4.41 -4.96
N PRO A 318 -17.13 -4.77 -5.01
CA PRO A 318 -17.57 -6.08 -5.47
C PRO A 318 -17.14 -6.45 -6.90
N SER A 319 -17.08 -5.47 -7.83
CA SER A 319 -16.65 -5.71 -9.21
C SER A 319 -15.14 -5.85 -9.33
N SER A 320 -14.37 -5.30 -8.39
CA SER A 320 -12.92 -5.43 -8.35
C SER A 320 -12.46 -6.87 -8.12
N VAL A 321 -13.26 -7.70 -7.44
CA VAL A 321 -12.97 -9.12 -7.22
C VAL A 321 -12.86 -9.88 -8.54
N GLU A 322 -13.73 -9.59 -9.51
CA GLU A 322 -13.65 -10.17 -10.86
C GLU A 322 -12.38 -9.75 -11.60
N LEU A 323 -12.00 -8.49 -11.43
CA LEU A 323 -10.77 -7.94 -11.98
C LEU A 323 -9.55 -8.65 -11.38
N PHE A 324 -9.49 -8.78 -10.05
CA PHE A 324 -8.40 -9.44 -9.34
C PHE A 324 -8.24 -10.92 -9.72
N ALA A 325 -9.33 -11.67 -9.81
CA ALA A 325 -9.30 -13.05 -10.24
C ALA A 325 -8.65 -13.22 -11.63
N LYS A 326 -8.95 -12.30 -12.58
CA LYS A 326 -8.35 -12.28 -13.91
C LYS A 326 -6.87 -11.84 -13.92
N LEU A 327 -6.46 -11.05 -12.93
CA LEU A 327 -5.08 -10.57 -12.77
C LEU A 327 -4.19 -11.55 -11.99
N GLY A 328 -4.74 -12.66 -11.48
CA GLY A 328 -4.00 -13.67 -10.72
C GLY A 328 -3.79 -13.31 -9.25
N VAL A 329 -4.52 -12.33 -8.71
CA VAL A 329 -4.57 -12.05 -7.27
C VAL A 329 -5.34 -13.17 -6.58
N THR A 330 -4.76 -13.76 -5.55
CA THR A 330 -5.36 -14.86 -4.79
C THR A 330 -5.80 -14.44 -3.40
N THR A 331 -5.21 -13.36 -2.89
CA THR A 331 -5.44 -12.86 -1.53
C THR A 331 -5.70 -11.36 -1.57
N LEU A 332 -6.77 -10.93 -0.91
CA LEU A 332 -7.11 -9.53 -0.70
C LEU A 332 -7.02 -9.21 0.79
N LEU A 333 -6.20 -8.23 1.14
CA LEU A 333 -6.19 -7.66 2.47
C LEU A 333 -7.27 -6.59 2.55
N VAL A 334 -8.16 -6.67 3.54
CA VAL A 334 -9.40 -5.88 3.59
C VAL A 334 -9.50 -5.13 4.90
N GLU A 335 -9.88 -3.86 4.87
CA GLU A 335 -10.31 -3.17 6.07
C GLU A 335 -11.71 -3.64 6.50
N PRO A 336 -11.97 -3.81 7.81
CA PRO A 336 -13.28 -4.27 8.29
C PRO A 336 -14.45 -3.43 7.76
N GLY A 337 -14.28 -2.11 7.63
CA GLY A 337 -15.28 -1.19 7.11
C GLY A 337 -15.58 -1.31 5.61
N GLN A 338 -14.80 -2.11 4.86
CA GLN A 338 -15.07 -2.41 3.45
C GLN A 338 -15.97 -3.65 3.26
N LEU A 339 -16.26 -4.37 4.33
CA LEU A 339 -17.06 -5.59 4.28
C LEU A 339 -18.50 -5.29 4.68
N THR A 340 -19.45 -5.79 3.91
CA THR A 340 -20.87 -5.72 4.28
C THR A 340 -21.09 -6.32 5.66
N GLU A 341 -22.00 -5.74 6.43
CA GLU A 341 -22.35 -6.28 7.75
C GLU A 341 -22.80 -7.73 7.61
N SER A 342 -22.02 -8.62 8.19
CA SER A 342 -22.33 -10.05 8.27
C SER A 342 -21.87 -10.54 9.63
N LYS A 343 -22.80 -11.11 10.39
CA LYS A 343 -22.46 -11.65 11.70
C LYS A 343 -21.47 -12.80 11.54
N ALA A 344 -20.33 -12.69 12.19
CA ALA A 344 -19.37 -13.78 12.27
C ALA A 344 -20.02 -15.04 12.88
N PRO A 345 -19.58 -16.24 12.50
CA PRO A 345 -20.01 -17.48 13.17
C PRO A 345 -19.78 -17.38 14.68
N THR A 346 -20.61 -18.08 15.44
CA THR A 346 -20.54 -18.04 16.91
C THR A 346 -19.13 -18.40 17.39
N GLY A 347 -18.53 -17.49 18.17
CA GLY A 347 -17.20 -17.67 18.74
C GLY A 347 -16.04 -17.13 17.90
N GLU A 348 -16.29 -16.69 16.68
CA GLU A 348 -15.28 -16.08 15.81
C GLU A 348 -15.37 -14.54 15.83
N SER A 349 -14.24 -13.85 15.83
CA SER A 349 -14.20 -12.38 15.68
C SER A 349 -14.34 -11.95 14.22
N GLY A 350 -13.97 -12.81 13.29
CA GLY A 350 -13.95 -12.53 11.85
C GLY A 350 -12.67 -11.83 11.36
N VAL A 351 -11.66 -11.64 12.23
CA VAL A 351 -10.40 -10.95 11.89
C VAL A 351 -9.14 -11.81 12.07
N SER A 352 -9.24 -12.92 12.79
CA SER A 352 -8.09 -13.78 13.12
C SER A 352 -7.90 -14.97 12.18
N ARG A 353 -8.77 -15.13 11.20
CA ARG A 353 -8.73 -16.23 10.21
C ARG A 353 -9.25 -15.74 8.85
N PRO A 354 -8.76 -16.33 7.74
CA PRO A 354 -9.23 -15.95 6.41
C PRO A 354 -10.69 -16.36 6.17
N PHE A 355 -11.32 -15.71 5.21
CA PHE A 355 -12.66 -15.97 4.71
C PHE A 355 -12.68 -15.89 3.17
N ARG A 356 -13.82 -16.16 2.57
CA ARG A 356 -13.99 -16.08 1.12
C ARG A 356 -14.70 -14.78 0.73
N VAL A 357 -14.08 -13.98 -0.15
CA VAL A 357 -14.68 -12.77 -0.70
C VAL A 357 -15.36 -13.09 -2.02
N LEU A 358 -16.64 -12.70 -2.14
CA LEU A 358 -17.45 -12.90 -3.34
C LEU A 358 -17.42 -11.69 -4.25
N GLY A 359 -17.24 -11.93 -5.55
CA GLY A 359 -17.42 -10.94 -6.60
C GLY A 359 -18.80 -10.98 -7.25
N THR A 360 -19.18 -9.91 -7.94
CA THR A 360 -20.48 -9.76 -8.62
C THR A 360 -20.74 -10.81 -9.71
N GLY A 361 -19.70 -11.32 -10.36
CA GLY A 361 -19.76 -12.35 -11.41
C GLY A 361 -19.59 -13.78 -10.92
N GLY A 362 -19.49 -14.00 -9.61
CA GLY A 362 -19.31 -15.31 -8.99
C GLY A 362 -17.85 -15.73 -8.83
N SER A 363 -16.88 -14.90 -9.18
CA SER A 363 -15.47 -15.13 -8.82
C SER A 363 -15.28 -15.00 -7.32
N THR A 364 -14.30 -15.72 -6.78
CA THR A 364 -13.97 -15.70 -5.36
C THR A 364 -12.47 -15.58 -5.16
N ILE A 365 -12.07 -14.86 -4.12
CA ILE A 365 -10.67 -14.78 -3.66
C ILE A 365 -10.63 -14.94 -2.14
N THR A 366 -9.47 -15.28 -1.60
CA THR A 366 -9.27 -15.32 -0.14
C THR A 366 -9.20 -13.90 0.40
N GLY A 367 -10.02 -13.58 1.41
CA GLY A 367 -9.96 -12.35 2.18
C GLY A 367 -9.28 -12.56 3.52
N VAL A 368 -8.47 -11.61 3.93
CA VAL A 368 -7.93 -11.50 5.30
C VAL A 368 -8.22 -10.09 5.78
N SER A 369 -8.97 -9.98 6.88
CA SER A 369 -9.29 -8.67 7.45
C SER A 369 -8.11 -8.13 8.26
N LEU A 370 -7.86 -6.83 8.17
CA LEU A 370 -7.06 -6.14 9.17
C LEU A 370 -7.76 -6.26 10.53
N ASP A 371 -6.99 -6.30 11.59
CA ASP A 371 -7.53 -6.29 12.96
C ASP A 371 -7.79 -4.84 13.41
N PRO A 372 -9.06 -4.42 13.58
CA PRO A 372 -9.39 -3.03 13.87
C PRO A 372 -8.87 -2.57 15.23
N GLU A 373 -8.80 -3.48 16.22
CA GLU A 373 -8.30 -3.14 17.54
C GLU A 373 -6.78 -2.94 17.53
N LEU A 374 -6.05 -3.81 16.83
CA LEU A 374 -4.60 -3.64 16.65
C LEU A 374 -4.30 -2.38 15.84
N GLN A 375 -5.08 -2.09 14.78
CA GLN A 375 -4.93 -0.85 13.99
C GLN A 375 -5.22 0.40 14.83
N GLN A 376 -6.24 0.36 15.69
CA GLN A 376 -6.55 1.46 16.59
C GLN A 376 -5.42 1.72 17.60
N LEU A 377 -4.91 0.66 18.25
CA LEU A 377 -3.78 0.79 19.18
C LEU A 377 -2.54 1.36 18.48
N LEU A 378 -2.24 0.85 17.29
CA LEU A 378 -1.10 1.30 16.49
C LEU A 378 -1.19 2.77 16.08
N GLY A 379 -2.39 3.27 15.79
CA GLY A 379 -2.64 4.67 15.39
C GLY A 379 -2.86 5.62 16.57
N THR A 380 -2.79 5.14 17.81
CA THR A 380 -3.01 5.96 18.99
C THR A 380 -1.71 6.66 19.40
N THR A 381 -1.68 7.99 19.28
CA THR A 381 -0.57 8.80 19.82
C THR A 381 -0.59 8.76 21.34
N SER A 382 0.50 8.37 21.95
CA SER A 382 0.60 8.18 23.39
C SER A 382 1.99 8.51 23.91
N ASP A 383 2.04 9.09 25.10
CA ASP A 383 3.29 9.25 25.87
C ASP A 383 3.77 7.90 26.46
N ASN A 384 3.06 6.80 26.17
CA ASN A 384 3.31 5.47 26.73
C ASN A 384 3.29 4.38 25.62
N PRO A 385 4.18 4.46 24.61
CA PRO A 385 4.16 3.56 23.45
C PRO A 385 4.42 2.10 23.83
N ALA A 386 5.27 1.82 24.82
CA ALA A 386 5.56 0.47 25.29
C ALA A 386 4.30 -0.21 25.89
N LEU A 387 3.44 0.57 26.56
CA LEU A 387 2.16 0.05 27.05
C LEU A 387 1.24 -0.36 25.90
N LEU A 388 1.13 0.47 24.85
CA LEU A 388 0.30 0.15 23.68
C LEU A 388 0.83 -1.09 22.93
N ALA A 389 2.15 -1.17 22.71
CA ALA A 389 2.78 -2.35 22.12
C ALA A 389 2.51 -3.61 22.96
N HIS A 390 2.64 -3.52 24.30
CA HIS A 390 2.30 -4.62 25.20
C HIS A 390 0.83 -5.03 25.11
N GLN A 391 -0.09 -4.09 25.01
CA GLN A 391 -1.53 -4.35 24.82
C GLN A 391 -1.81 -5.05 23.49
N MET A 392 -1.11 -4.67 22.41
CA MET A 392 -1.21 -5.37 21.12
C MET A 392 -0.73 -6.82 21.22
N ILE A 393 0.43 -7.06 21.83
CA ILE A 393 0.95 -8.43 22.10
C ILE A 393 -0.06 -9.22 22.93
N THR A 394 -0.61 -8.61 23.97
CA THR A 394 -1.62 -9.23 24.84
C THR A 394 -2.87 -9.65 24.07
N GLN A 395 -3.35 -8.80 23.16
CA GLN A 395 -4.51 -9.08 22.32
C GLN A 395 -4.26 -10.30 21.40
N MET A 396 -3.07 -10.37 20.79
CA MET A 396 -2.68 -11.50 19.95
C MET A 396 -2.53 -12.79 20.76
N VAL A 397 -1.87 -12.74 21.91
CA VAL A 397 -1.71 -13.90 22.82
C VAL A 397 -3.07 -14.37 23.35
N GLY A 398 -3.96 -13.45 23.73
CA GLY A 398 -5.32 -13.77 24.18
C GLY A 398 -6.14 -14.45 23.10
N THR A 399 -6.04 -13.96 21.86
CA THR A 399 -6.69 -14.57 20.68
C THR A 399 -6.15 -15.99 20.41
N TRP A 400 -4.83 -16.17 20.52
CA TRP A 400 -4.19 -17.48 20.34
C TRP A 400 -4.59 -18.49 21.41
N LEU A 401 -4.75 -18.05 22.67
CA LEU A 401 -5.13 -18.91 23.80
C LEU A 401 -6.62 -19.25 23.85
N ALA A 402 -7.45 -18.63 23.02
CA ALA A 402 -8.91 -18.80 23.10
C ALA A 402 -9.39 -20.21 22.72
N ASP A 403 -8.72 -20.86 21.78
CA ASP A 403 -9.00 -22.23 21.36
C ASP A 403 -7.78 -22.87 20.63
N ASP A 404 -7.93 -24.13 20.19
CA ASP A 404 -6.88 -24.90 19.52
C ASP A 404 -6.79 -24.61 18.00
N GLN A 405 -7.46 -23.58 17.50
CA GLN A 405 -7.40 -23.23 16.07
C GLN A 405 -6.17 -22.38 15.77
N ALA A 406 -5.50 -22.69 14.65
CA ALA A 406 -4.43 -21.83 14.15
C ALA A 406 -5.00 -20.47 13.72
N ARG A 407 -4.46 -19.40 14.30
CA ARG A 407 -4.92 -18.02 14.14
C ARG A 407 -3.81 -17.09 13.69
N GLY A 408 -4.18 -15.97 13.13
CA GLY A 408 -3.27 -14.91 12.75
C GLY A 408 -4.01 -13.67 12.30
N SER A 409 -3.33 -12.56 12.22
CA SER A 409 -3.89 -11.30 11.74
C SER A 409 -2.90 -10.57 10.82
N ILE A 410 -3.40 -9.54 10.17
CA ILE A 410 -2.60 -8.61 9.38
C ILE A 410 -2.55 -7.27 10.10
N LEU A 411 -1.36 -6.73 10.22
CA LEU A 411 -1.09 -5.38 10.70
C LEU A 411 -0.62 -4.53 9.53
N ARG A 412 -1.26 -3.39 9.30
CA ARG A 412 -0.81 -2.37 8.36
C ARG A 412 -0.12 -1.25 9.12
N ILE A 413 1.09 -0.93 8.73
CA ILE A 413 1.85 0.22 9.19
C ILE A 413 1.86 1.25 8.06
N ASP A 414 1.30 2.42 8.31
CA ASP A 414 1.19 3.53 7.35
C ASP A 414 1.35 4.89 8.06
N GLU A 415 1.00 5.98 7.39
CA GLU A 415 1.11 7.34 7.93
C GLU A 415 0.22 7.62 9.14
N SER A 416 -0.80 6.78 9.39
CA SER A 416 -1.67 6.90 10.56
C SER A 416 -1.12 6.18 11.79
N SER A 417 -0.06 5.41 11.63
CA SER A 417 0.59 4.65 12.70
C SER A 417 1.50 5.57 13.53
N ASP A 418 1.45 5.42 14.85
CA ASP A 418 2.37 6.13 15.73
C ASP A 418 3.77 5.49 15.65
N PRO A 419 4.82 6.23 15.27
CA PRO A 419 6.15 5.66 15.05
C PRO A 419 6.79 5.06 16.30
N ASP A 420 6.50 5.62 17.49
CA ASP A 420 7.06 5.13 18.74
C ASP A 420 6.39 3.82 19.16
N VAL A 421 5.08 3.67 18.92
CA VAL A 421 4.35 2.41 19.13
C VAL A 421 4.83 1.35 18.15
N VAL A 422 5.03 1.72 16.88
CA VAL A 422 5.60 0.82 15.86
C VAL A 422 6.98 0.32 16.30
N ALA A 423 7.87 1.23 16.71
CA ALA A 423 9.22 0.87 17.16
C ALA A 423 9.18 -0.09 18.36
N ALA A 424 8.37 0.22 19.39
CA ALA A 424 8.24 -0.63 20.58
C ALA A 424 7.67 -2.02 20.26
N LEU A 425 6.73 -2.11 19.32
CA LEU A 425 6.17 -3.39 18.87
C LEU A 425 7.21 -4.21 18.11
N LEU A 426 7.89 -3.60 17.12
CA LEU A 426 8.90 -4.30 16.30
C LEU A 426 10.09 -4.78 17.14
N ASP A 427 10.54 -3.99 18.11
CA ASP A 427 11.58 -4.37 19.07
C ASP A 427 11.15 -5.62 19.86
N THR A 428 9.93 -5.62 20.42
CA THR A 428 9.38 -6.78 21.14
C THR A 428 9.27 -8.03 20.27
N LEU A 429 8.89 -7.88 19.00
CA LEU A 429 8.74 -8.98 18.04
C LEU A 429 10.11 -9.48 17.56
N GLY A 430 11.09 -8.59 17.40
CA GLY A 430 12.45 -8.93 17.01
C GLY A 430 13.20 -9.70 18.10
N ASP A 431 12.96 -9.37 19.36
CA ASP A 431 13.52 -10.05 20.53
C ASP A 431 12.84 -11.39 20.85
N ALA A 432 11.72 -11.71 20.18
CA ALA A 432 10.97 -12.93 20.36
C ALA A 432 11.79 -14.15 19.89
N GLY A 433 12.14 -15.03 20.82
CA GLY A 433 12.88 -16.26 20.51
C GLY A 433 12.04 -17.32 19.80
N ASP A 434 12.68 -18.44 19.46
CA ASP A 434 12.02 -19.57 18.78
C ASP A 434 10.87 -20.20 19.55
N ASP A 435 10.80 -20.01 20.87
CA ASP A 435 9.70 -20.52 21.72
C ASP A 435 8.56 -19.52 21.92
N ALA A 436 8.59 -18.35 21.22
CA ALA A 436 7.54 -17.34 21.31
C ALA A 436 6.18 -17.88 20.84
N PRO A 437 5.07 -17.45 21.47
CA PRO A 437 3.73 -17.82 21.04
C PRO A 437 3.31 -17.15 19.72
N LEU A 438 4.03 -16.11 19.32
CA LEU A 438 3.82 -15.31 18.14
C LEU A 438 4.95 -15.52 17.14
N GLU A 439 4.64 -15.51 15.85
CA GLU A 439 5.62 -15.46 14.78
C GLU A 439 5.21 -14.42 13.73
N VAL A 440 6.15 -13.60 13.31
CA VAL A 440 5.96 -12.73 12.15
C VAL A 440 6.15 -13.59 10.91
N VAL A 441 5.18 -13.56 10.01
CA VAL A 441 5.17 -14.36 8.78
C VAL A 441 4.80 -13.50 7.58
N ASP A 442 5.05 -14.01 6.38
CA ASP A 442 4.50 -13.39 5.18
C ASP A 442 2.96 -13.32 5.25
N PRO A 443 2.31 -12.20 4.92
CA PRO A 443 0.85 -12.09 4.86
C PRO A 443 0.14 -13.21 4.08
N ALA A 444 0.80 -13.80 3.07
CA ALA A 444 0.26 -14.95 2.36
C ALA A 444 0.15 -16.21 3.25
N ASP A 445 1.00 -16.36 4.27
CA ASP A 445 0.93 -17.48 5.21
C ASP A 445 -0.22 -17.33 6.19
N VAL A 446 -0.62 -16.10 6.52
CA VAL A 446 -1.87 -15.83 7.25
C VAL A 446 -3.08 -16.21 6.39
N ALA A 447 -3.05 -15.85 5.10
CA ALA A 447 -4.10 -16.23 4.16
C ALA A 447 -4.19 -17.74 3.89
N ALA A 448 -3.14 -18.49 4.16
CA ALA A 448 -3.08 -19.94 4.03
C ALA A 448 -3.64 -20.68 5.25
N LEU A 449 -3.99 -19.99 6.34
CA LEU A 449 -4.69 -20.58 7.48
C LEU A 449 -6.02 -21.19 7.05
N THR A 450 -6.52 -22.13 7.85
CA THR A 450 -7.86 -22.70 7.65
C THR A 450 -8.91 -21.60 7.70
N PRO A 451 -9.71 -21.39 6.64
CA PRO A 451 -10.68 -20.32 6.62
C PRO A 451 -11.81 -20.56 7.65
N ILE A 452 -12.44 -19.47 8.06
CA ILE A 452 -13.66 -19.52 8.86
C ILE A 452 -14.73 -20.31 8.08
N THR A 453 -15.42 -21.22 8.75
CA THR A 453 -16.48 -22.03 8.15
C THR A 453 -17.83 -21.80 8.81
N VAL A 454 -18.89 -21.95 8.02
CA VAL A 454 -20.28 -21.95 8.47
C VAL A 454 -20.96 -23.27 8.10
N ARG A 455 -21.86 -23.76 8.97
CA ARG A 455 -22.60 -24.97 8.69
C ARG A 455 -23.79 -24.67 7.79
N GLN A 456 -23.74 -25.15 6.56
CA GLN A 456 -24.81 -24.98 5.58
C GLN A 456 -25.21 -26.33 4.97
N GLY A 457 -26.49 -26.69 5.08
CA GLY A 457 -26.99 -27.97 4.56
C GLY A 457 -26.31 -29.22 5.15
N GLY A 458 -25.82 -29.13 6.39
CA GLY A 458 -25.12 -30.22 7.08
C GLY A 458 -23.64 -30.37 6.72
N ARG A 459 -23.07 -29.46 5.92
CA ARG A 459 -21.65 -29.40 5.54
C ARG A 459 -21.01 -28.10 6.04
N ASP A 460 -19.75 -28.18 6.39
CA ASP A 460 -18.96 -26.99 6.69
C ASP A 460 -18.48 -26.40 5.35
N VAL A 461 -18.84 -25.14 5.10
CA VAL A 461 -18.44 -24.36 3.91
C VAL A 461 -17.70 -23.10 4.37
N ALA A 462 -16.81 -22.58 3.55
CA ALA A 462 -16.12 -21.33 3.86
C ALA A 462 -17.14 -20.20 4.08
N TRP A 463 -16.87 -19.34 5.05
CA TRP A 463 -17.70 -18.17 5.31
C TRP A 463 -17.54 -17.14 4.20
N ASP A 464 -18.64 -16.84 3.53
CA ASP A 464 -18.69 -15.89 2.43
C ASP A 464 -18.91 -14.47 2.96
N ARG A 465 -18.12 -13.54 2.47
CA ARG A 465 -18.23 -12.11 2.71
C ARG A 465 -18.33 -11.36 1.39
N GLU A 466 -19.05 -10.27 1.40
CA GLU A 466 -19.17 -9.35 0.27
C GLU A 466 -18.51 -8.01 0.64
N LEU A 467 -17.93 -7.36 -0.37
CA LEU A 467 -17.41 -6.01 -0.21
C LEU A 467 -18.54 -5.01 -0.36
N GLU A 468 -18.49 -3.93 0.38
CA GLU A 468 -19.30 -2.74 0.11
C GLU A 468 -18.77 -2.02 -1.13
N ALA A 469 -19.66 -1.44 -1.91
CA ALA A 469 -19.25 -0.57 -2.99
C ALA A 469 -18.64 0.73 -2.38
N PRO A 470 -17.49 1.20 -2.88
CA PRO A 470 -16.95 2.48 -2.44
C PRO A 470 -17.98 3.60 -2.60
N PRO A 471 -18.06 4.56 -1.65
CA PRO A 471 -19.11 5.59 -1.63
C PRO A 471 -19.14 6.45 -2.89
N GLU A 472 -17.99 6.64 -3.54
CA GLU A 472 -17.86 7.39 -4.79
C GLU A 472 -17.14 6.52 -5.82
N THR A 473 -17.88 5.98 -6.79
CA THR A 473 -17.31 5.21 -7.89
C THR A 473 -17.33 6.05 -9.17
N PRO A 474 -16.18 6.58 -9.63
CA PRO A 474 -16.12 7.42 -10.82
C PRO A 474 -16.40 6.62 -12.10
N ARG A 475 -17.02 7.27 -13.07
CA ARG A 475 -17.18 6.71 -14.42
C ARG A 475 -15.94 7.01 -15.24
N VAL A 476 -15.13 6.01 -15.51
CA VAL A 476 -13.87 6.15 -16.26
C VAL A 476 -13.97 5.73 -17.73
N THR A 477 -15.17 5.48 -18.24
CA THR A 477 -15.37 5.02 -19.63
C THR A 477 -14.81 6.01 -20.67
N GLY A 478 -15.00 7.33 -20.45
CA GLY A 478 -14.44 8.38 -21.31
C GLY A 478 -12.93 8.41 -21.29
N VAL A 479 -12.35 8.29 -20.11
CA VAL A 479 -10.89 8.19 -19.89
C VAL A 479 -10.32 6.96 -20.59
N ALA A 480 -10.94 5.79 -20.41
CA ALA A 480 -10.51 4.55 -21.05
C ALA A 480 -10.55 4.63 -22.59
N GLN A 481 -11.57 5.28 -23.15
CA GLN A 481 -11.65 5.46 -24.60
C GLN A 481 -10.52 6.33 -25.15
N ARG A 482 -10.18 7.44 -24.48
CA ARG A 482 -9.07 8.32 -24.87
C ARG A 482 -7.72 7.64 -24.69
N LEU A 483 -7.58 6.88 -23.61
CA LEU A 483 -6.36 6.13 -23.34
C LEU A 483 -6.01 5.12 -24.44
N ARG A 484 -7.02 4.43 -25.03
CA ARG A 484 -6.82 3.54 -26.18
C ARG A 484 -6.31 4.26 -27.43
N THR A 485 -6.51 5.57 -27.52
CA THR A 485 -5.96 6.40 -28.61
C THR A 485 -4.60 6.95 -28.22
N ALA A 486 -4.45 7.50 -27.01
CA ALA A 486 -3.24 8.19 -26.56
C ALA A 486 -2.05 7.26 -26.40
N ARG A 487 -2.23 6.11 -25.71
CA ARG A 487 -1.14 5.19 -25.41
C ARG A 487 -0.42 4.68 -26.67
N PRO A 488 -1.10 4.08 -27.68
CA PRO A 488 -0.41 3.65 -28.89
C PRO A 488 0.27 4.80 -29.64
N LEU A 489 -0.25 6.02 -29.53
CA LEU A 489 0.34 7.18 -30.17
C LEU A 489 1.65 7.60 -29.52
N VAL A 490 1.71 7.60 -28.19
CA VAL A 490 2.92 7.87 -27.41
C VAL A 490 3.94 6.74 -27.58
N ASP A 491 3.52 5.49 -27.60
CA ASP A 491 4.39 4.33 -27.82
C ASP A 491 5.03 4.38 -29.22
N ASP A 492 4.25 4.68 -30.26
CA ASP A 492 4.75 4.87 -31.63
C ASP A 492 5.77 6.01 -31.71
N TYR A 493 5.47 7.14 -31.03
CA TYR A 493 6.39 8.26 -30.97
C TYR A 493 7.69 7.89 -30.26
N ALA A 494 7.62 7.20 -29.15
CA ALA A 494 8.79 6.73 -28.39
C ALA A 494 9.64 5.74 -29.20
N ALA A 495 9.01 4.92 -30.07
CA ALA A 495 9.70 3.98 -30.94
C ALA A 495 10.51 4.65 -32.05
N ILE A 496 10.07 5.81 -32.56
CA ILE A 496 10.75 6.54 -33.64
C ILE A 496 11.88 7.43 -33.16
N VAL A 497 11.76 8.04 -31.97
CA VAL A 497 12.75 8.98 -31.44
C VAL A 497 13.94 8.26 -30.75
N PRO A 498 15.07 8.93 -30.50
CA PRO A 498 16.16 8.34 -29.72
C PRO A 498 15.72 7.93 -28.32
N ARG A 499 16.34 6.87 -27.77
CA ARG A 499 16.11 6.48 -26.39
C ARG A 499 16.44 7.61 -25.44
N GLY A 500 15.57 7.88 -24.47
CA GLY A 500 15.72 8.98 -23.51
C GLY A 500 15.26 10.34 -24.05
N ASP A 501 14.47 10.36 -25.14
CA ASP A 501 13.83 11.58 -25.61
C ASP A 501 12.93 12.17 -24.53
N ALA A 502 13.16 13.44 -24.15
CA ALA A 502 12.48 14.08 -23.04
C ALA A 502 10.98 14.22 -23.26
N MET A 503 10.52 14.45 -24.50
CA MET A 503 9.09 14.56 -24.80
C MET A 503 8.42 13.21 -24.71
N ALA A 504 8.99 12.14 -25.26
CA ALA A 504 8.45 10.80 -25.16
C ALA A 504 8.32 10.34 -23.69
N ALA A 505 9.34 10.60 -22.88
CA ALA A 505 9.33 10.29 -21.46
C ALA A 505 8.25 11.07 -20.70
N ARG A 506 8.12 12.37 -20.98
CA ARG A 506 7.12 13.24 -20.36
C ARG A 506 5.70 12.81 -20.68
N GLU A 507 5.39 12.56 -21.95
CA GLU A 507 4.03 12.17 -22.36
C GLU A 507 3.64 10.78 -21.83
N ALA A 508 4.61 9.86 -21.67
CA ALA A 508 4.37 8.60 -21.01
C ALA A 508 3.95 8.79 -19.53
N ILE A 509 4.57 9.76 -18.83
CA ILE A 509 4.17 10.13 -17.46
C ILE A 509 2.80 10.80 -17.44
N VAL A 510 2.50 11.72 -18.37
CA VAL A 510 1.17 12.36 -18.49
C VAL A 510 0.07 11.31 -18.67
N ILE A 511 0.29 10.27 -19.50
CA ILE A 511 -0.64 9.15 -19.63
C ILE A 511 -0.85 8.45 -18.29
N GLN A 512 0.19 8.16 -17.54
CA GLN A 512 0.06 7.51 -16.23
C GLN A 512 -0.66 8.41 -15.22
N ARG A 513 -0.33 9.71 -15.18
CA ARG A 513 -1.03 10.71 -14.35
C ARG A 513 -2.53 10.79 -14.66
N SER A 514 -2.91 10.65 -15.92
CA SER A 514 -4.32 10.64 -16.33
C SER A 514 -5.12 9.46 -15.80
N LEU A 515 -4.49 8.45 -15.20
CA LEU A 515 -5.16 7.30 -14.59
C LEU A 515 -5.38 7.48 -13.08
N ASP A 516 -4.72 8.46 -12.48
CA ASP A 516 -4.69 8.68 -11.05
C ASP A 516 -6.06 9.13 -10.52
N ARG A 517 -6.57 8.47 -9.46
CA ARG A 517 -7.86 8.81 -8.82
C ARG A 517 -7.86 10.18 -8.13
N ARG A 518 -6.68 10.73 -7.83
CA ARG A 518 -6.54 12.09 -7.29
C ARG A 518 -6.87 13.16 -8.32
N VAL A 519 -6.89 12.79 -9.60
CA VAL A 519 -7.26 13.64 -10.74
C VAL A 519 -8.72 13.36 -11.11
N THR A 520 -9.56 14.40 -11.21
CA THR A 520 -10.97 14.20 -11.58
C THR A 520 -11.13 13.70 -13.01
N PRO A 521 -12.16 12.89 -13.35
CA PRO A 521 -12.33 12.33 -14.69
C PRO A 521 -12.30 13.36 -15.83
N GLY A 522 -12.83 14.57 -15.61
CA GLY A 522 -12.78 15.63 -16.62
C GLY A 522 -11.36 16.17 -16.89
N VAL A 523 -10.54 16.27 -15.85
CA VAL A 523 -9.11 16.62 -15.98
C VAL A 523 -8.32 15.47 -16.60
N GLN A 524 -8.57 14.22 -16.20
CA GLN A 524 -7.97 13.03 -16.81
C GLN A 524 -8.20 12.99 -18.32
N GLU A 525 -9.44 13.27 -18.75
CA GLU A 525 -9.80 13.36 -20.17
C GLU A 525 -9.04 14.48 -20.89
N THR A 526 -8.89 15.64 -20.24
CA THR A 526 -8.17 16.79 -20.81
C THR A 526 -6.66 16.50 -20.97
N LEU A 527 -6.05 15.84 -20.00
CA LEU A 527 -4.62 15.43 -20.08
C LEU A 527 -4.40 14.50 -21.29
N LEU A 528 -5.27 13.51 -21.48
CA LEU A 528 -5.21 12.58 -22.61
C LEU A 528 -5.44 13.29 -23.96
N ASP A 529 -6.42 14.19 -24.04
CA ASP A 529 -6.68 14.97 -25.25
C ASP A 529 -5.48 15.88 -25.60
N THR A 530 -4.81 16.46 -24.59
CA THR A 530 -3.60 17.26 -24.75
C THR A 530 -2.42 16.41 -25.25
N ALA A 531 -2.22 15.23 -24.65
CA ALA A 531 -1.17 14.30 -25.09
C ALA A 531 -1.38 13.84 -26.53
N ILE A 532 -2.61 13.52 -26.93
CA ILE A 532 -2.97 13.17 -28.32
C ILE A 532 -2.63 14.33 -29.26
N ALA A 533 -3.06 15.56 -28.95
CA ALA A 533 -2.82 16.73 -29.79
C ALA A 533 -1.32 17.05 -29.91
N THR A 534 -0.57 16.91 -28.84
CA THR A 534 0.89 17.10 -28.82
C THR A 534 1.59 16.11 -29.75
N MET A 535 1.26 14.80 -29.62
CA MET A 535 1.84 13.76 -30.45
C MET A 535 1.45 13.90 -31.92
N ASP A 536 0.18 14.18 -32.23
CA ASP A 536 -0.26 14.39 -33.60
C ASP A 536 0.44 15.59 -34.26
N THR A 537 0.64 16.67 -33.48
CA THR A 537 1.37 17.85 -33.95
C THR A 537 2.83 17.53 -34.29
N ASP A 538 3.49 16.75 -33.43
CA ASP A 538 4.88 16.34 -33.67
C ASP A 538 5.01 15.33 -34.80
N LEU A 539 4.14 14.32 -34.85
CA LEU A 539 4.15 13.33 -35.94
C LEU A 539 3.84 13.95 -37.30
N ALA A 540 3.02 15.02 -37.35
CA ALA A 540 2.76 15.78 -38.58
C ALA A 540 4.00 16.49 -39.17
N LYS A 541 5.08 16.66 -38.37
CA LYS A 541 6.39 17.16 -38.84
C LYS A 541 7.16 16.16 -39.71
N ILE A 542 6.68 14.89 -39.75
CA ILE A 542 7.21 13.85 -40.64
C ILE A 542 6.33 13.87 -41.89
N SER A 543 6.90 14.20 -43.03
CA SER A 543 6.14 14.36 -44.27
C SER A 543 6.82 13.70 -45.46
N ALA A 544 6.02 13.40 -46.48
CA ALA A 544 6.51 12.90 -47.76
C ALA A 544 6.36 13.95 -48.87
N SER A 545 7.31 13.99 -49.76
CA SER A 545 7.22 14.88 -50.93
C SER A 545 6.05 14.49 -51.81
N LYS A 546 5.47 15.50 -52.50
CA LYS A 546 4.38 15.32 -53.46
C LYS A 546 4.73 14.27 -54.51
N PRO A 547 3.75 13.45 -54.96
CA PRO A 547 3.93 12.44 -55.99
C PRO A 547 4.55 13.02 -57.27
N ARG A 548 5.50 12.31 -57.86
CA ARG A 548 6.05 12.63 -59.17
C ARG A 548 5.75 11.50 -60.15
N SER A 549 5.49 11.87 -61.40
CA SER A 549 5.47 10.91 -62.49
C SER A 549 6.92 10.61 -62.91
N LEU A 550 7.29 9.36 -63.03
CA LEU A 550 8.61 8.90 -63.40
C LEU A 550 8.47 8.09 -64.71
N THR A 551 9.42 8.31 -65.67
CA THR A 551 9.52 7.46 -66.83
C THR A 551 10.68 6.48 -66.61
N LEU A 552 10.39 5.20 -66.56
CA LEU A 552 11.43 4.16 -66.39
C LEU A 552 11.95 3.79 -67.75
N THR A 553 13.27 3.96 -67.93
CA THR A 553 13.94 3.70 -69.23
C THR A 553 14.63 2.32 -69.30
N SER A 554 14.64 1.58 -68.19
CA SER A 554 15.23 0.24 -68.11
C SER A 554 14.42 -0.70 -67.22
N ARG A 555 14.60 -2.02 -67.38
CA ARG A 555 13.94 -3.03 -66.52
C ARG A 555 14.38 -2.99 -65.06
N SER A 556 15.65 -2.61 -64.82
CA SER A 556 16.18 -2.40 -63.47
C SER A 556 16.54 -0.93 -63.34
N THR A 557 16.01 -0.25 -62.32
CA THR A 557 16.19 1.20 -62.09
C THR A 557 16.01 1.54 -60.65
N SER A 558 16.33 2.77 -60.27
CA SER A 558 16.05 3.30 -58.92
C SER A 558 14.99 4.41 -58.93
N VAL A 559 14.10 4.36 -57.98
CA VAL A 559 13.04 5.36 -57.75
C VAL A 559 13.44 6.25 -56.57
N PRO A 560 13.66 7.54 -56.77
CA PRO A 560 14.02 8.45 -55.68
C PRO A 560 12.78 8.78 -54.85
N LEU A 561 12.79 8.47 -53.59
CA LEU A 561 11.83 8.87 -52.60
C LEU A 561 12.41 10.02 -51.76
N ARG A 562 11.54 10.93 -51.33
CA ARG A 562 11.93 12.05 -50.48
C ARG A 562 10.98 12.17 -49.32
N PHE A 563 11.56 12.18 -48.12
CA PHE A 563 10.86 12.39 -46.88
C PHE A 563 11.50 13.51 -46.09
N THR A 564 10.68 14.27 -45.39
CA THR A 564 11.15 15.38 -44.55
C THR A 564 10.90 15.02 -43.09
N ASN A 565 11.91 15.24 -42.25
CA ASN A 565 11.86 15.11 -40.81
C ASN A 565 12.17 16.50 -40.19
N ASP A 566 11.11 17.19 -39.76
CA ASP A 566 11.20 18.52 -39.12
C ASP A 566 11.14 18.43 -37.57
N LEU A 567 11.40 17.24 -36.98
CA LEU A 567 11.50 17.06 -35.52
C LEU A 567 12.81 17.57 -34.91
N GLY A 568 13.79 17.96 -35.76
CA GLY A 568 15.09 18.49 -35.32
C GLY A 568 16.06 17.43 -34.76
N ARG A 569 15.70 16.15 -34.78
CA ARG A 569 16.48 14.99 -34.32
C ARG A 569 16.35 13.84 -35.27
N PRO A 570 17.33 12.91 -35.33
CA PRO A 570 17.19 11.71 -36.16
C PRO A 570 16.09 10.80 -35.62
N ILE A 571 15.32 10.18 -36.52
CA ILE A 571 14.25 9.24 -36.18
C ILE A 571 14.43 7.90 -36.91
N ARG A 572 13.99 6.83 -36.28
CA ARG A 572 13.94 5.48 -36.86
C ARG A 572 12.56 5.21 -37.40
N VAL A 573 12.47 4.76 -38.63
CA VAL A 573 11.19 4.45 -39.29
C VAL A 573 11.33 3.20 -40.13
N LYS A 574 10.22 2.57 -40.46
CA LYS A 574 10.15 1.45 -41.42
C LYS A 574 9.53 1.96 -42.71
N LEU A 575 10.24 1.80 -43.83
CA LEU A 575 9.70 2.07 -45.15
C LEU A 575 9.01 0.80 -45.68
N ARG A 576 7.72 0.89 -45.99
CA ARG A 576 6.95 -0.18 -46.66
C ARG A 576 6.63 0.24 -48.09
N LEU A 577 7.01 -0.58 -49.04
CA LEU A 577 6.84 -0.37 -50.47
C LEU A 577 5.80 -1.35 -51.03
N GLN A 578 4.86 -0.84 -51.80
CA GLN A 578 3.80 -1.64 -52.40
C GLN A 578 3.61 -1.28 -53.89
N SER A 579 3.65 -2.30 -54.76
CA SER A 579 3.29 -2.17 -56.16
C SER A 579 2.93 -3.55 -56.74
N PRO A 580 1.89 -3.69 -57.56
CA PRO A 580 1.54 -4.94 -58.17
C PRO A 580 2.49 -5.35 -59.30
N ARG A 581 3.32 -4.43 -59.81
CA ARG A 581 4.14 -4.63 -61.02
C ARG A 581 5.64 -4.43 -60.82
N LEU A 582 6.07 -4.05 -59.64
CA LEU A 582 7.48 -3.90 -59.30
C LEU A 582 7.93 -4.99 -58.32
N VAL A 583 9.18 -5.40 -58.49
CA VAL A 583 9.91 -6.17 -57.49
C VAL A 583 10.93 -5.22 -56.86
N PHE A 584 10.93 -5.18 -55.53
CA PHE A 584 11.86 -4.38 -54.77
C PHE A 584 13.08 -5.24 -54.44
N THR A 585 14.22 -4.95 -55.07
CA THR A 585 15.43 -5.79 -54.96
C THR A 585 16.04 -5.76 -53.56
N ASP A 586 15.91 -4.65 -52.84
CA ASP A 586 16.39 -4.50 -51.47
C ASP A 586 15.31 -4.83 -50.42
N GLY A 587 14.19 -5.48 -50.87
CA GLY A 587 13.05 -5.84 -50.02
C GLY A 587 11.91 -4.81 -50.05
N ALA A 588 10.68 -5.29 -49.76
CA ALA A 588 9.49 -4.46 -49.72
C ALA A 588 9.37 -3.67 -48.39
N GLU A 589 10.08 -4.08 -47.36
CA GLU A 589 10.19 -3.38 -46.07
C GLU A 589 11.66 -3.13 -45.74
N GLN A 590 11.99 -1.92 -45.28
CA GLN A 590 13.35 -1.49 -45.00
C GLN A 590 13.36 -0.59 -43.77
N ASP A 591 14.25 -0.86 -42.82
CA ASP A 591 14.47 0.03 -41.66
C ASP A 591 15.33 1.22 -42.09
N LEU A 592 14.87 2.43 -41.81
CA LEU A 592 15.53 3.66 -42.21
C LEU A 592 15.74 4.57 -40.99
N THR A 593 16.79 5.39 -41.09
CA THR A 593 16.98 6.55 -40.21
C THR A 593 16.77 7.82 -41.02
N LEU A 594 15.82 8.66 -40.60
CA LEU A 594 15.64 9.99 -41.17
C LEU A 594 16.39 11.01 -40.31
N ASN A 595 17.41 11.63 -40.90
CA ASN A 595 18.07 12.77 -40.28
C ASN A 595 17.18 14.01 -40.31
N PRO A 596 17.41 15.02 -39.46
CA PRO A 596 16.70 16.30 -39.56
C PRO A 596 16.75 16.92 -40.96
N GLY A 597 15.59 17.41 -41.42
CA GLY A 597 15.42 18.00 -42.75
C GLY A 597 15.08 16.97 -43.84
N LEU A 598 15.45 17.28 -45.08
CA LEU A 598 15.10 16.50 -46.26
C LEU A 598 16.00 15.27 -46.41
N ASN A 599 15.40 14.09 -46.46
CA ASN A 599 16.05 12.80 -46.67
C ASN A 599 15.67 12.24 -48.05
N ARG A 600 16.64 11.70 -48.77
CA ARG A 600 16.48 11.07 -50.08
C ARG A 600 16.92 9.63 -50.02
N PHE A 601 16.05 8.74 -50.52
CA PHE A 601 16.30 7.31 -50.64
C PHE A 601 16.09 6.86 -52.09
N ASP A 602 17.02 6.13 -52.65
CA ASP A 602 16.95 5.60 -54.00
C ASP A 602 16.55 4.11 -53.89
N VAL A 603 15.27 3.79 -54.16
CA VAL A 603 14.71 2.42 -54.06
C VAL A 603 14.95 1.68 -55.36
N LYS A 604 15.70 0.59 -55.35
CA LYS A 604 15.94 -0.23 -56.52
C LYS A 604 14.72 -1.10 -56.82
N VAL A 605 14.28 -1.02 -58.07
CA VAL A 605 13.08 -1.72 -58.57
C VAL A 605 13.35 -2.45 -59.87
N ASP A 606 12.79 -3.64 -60.00
CA ASP A 606 12.72 -4.41 -61.26
C ASP A 606 11.27 -4.43 -61.75
N VAL A 607 11.08 -4.07 -63.00
CA VAL A 607 9.78 -4.02 -63.67
C VAL A 607 9.38 -5.40 -64.20
N ARG A 608 8.26 -5.95 -63.75
CA ARG A 608 7.74 -7.26 -64.23
C ARG A 608 7.04 -7.19 -65.57
N THR A 609 6.32 -6.10 -65.84
CA THR A 609 5.52 -5.92 -67.04
C THR A 609 5.54 -4.45 -67.46
N SER A 610 5.60 -4.19 -68.80
CA SER A 610 5.51 -2.82 -69.36
C SER A 610 4.14 -2.20 -69.12
N GLY A 611 4.08 -0.86 -69.05
CA GLY A 611 2.86 -0.06 -68.91
C GLY A 611 2.92 0.95 -67.75
N GLN A 612 1.78 1.51 -67.41
CA GLN A 612 1.66 2.42 -66.25
C GLN A 612 1.44 1.63 -64.96
N PHE A 613 2.11 2.03 -63.90
CA PHE A 613 1.94 1.47 -62.56
C PHE A 613 2.10 2.51 -61.46
N VAL A 614 1.51 2.22 -60.33
CA VAL A 614 1.61 3.05 -59.12
C VAL A 614 2.45 2.29 -58.10
N MET A 615 3.42 2.96 -57.51
CA MET A 615 4.14 2.53 -56.31
C MET A 615 3.69 3.38 -55.15
N GLN A 616 3.26 2.72 -54.09
CA GLN A 616 2.99 3.37 -52.81
C GLN A 616 4.21 3.13 -51.90
N ALA A 617 4.61 4.18 -51.20
CA ALA A 617 5.69 4.14 -50.22
C ALA A 617 5.19 4.80 -48.94
N ASP A 618 5.09 3.99 -47.89
CA ASP A 618 4.61 4.39 -46.58
C ASP A 618 5.78 4.34 -45.59
N LEU A 619 5.96 5.43 -44.84
CA LEU A 619 6.77 5.42 -43.63
C LEU A 619 5.92 5.00 -42.47
N LEU A 620 6.37 4.00 -41.73
CA LEU A 620 5.68 3.43 -40.58
C LEU A 620 6.50 3.62 -39.31
N ALA A 621 5.83 3.67 -38.16
CA ALA A 621 6.51 3.46 -36.90
C ALA A 621 7.12 2.05 -36.85
N PRO A 622 8.33 1.86 -36.26
CA PRO A 622 9.08 0.59 -36.34
C PRO A 622 8.33 -0.61 -35.79
N ASP A 623 7.57 -0.40 -34.70
CA ASP A 623 6.95 -1.48 -33.93
C ASP A 623 5.44 -1.59 -34.16
N SER A 624 4.87 -0.80 -35.09
CA SER A 624 3.45 -0.81 -35.42
C SER A 624 3.19 -0.60 -36.91
N ASP A 625 1.92 -0.74 -37.34
CA ASP A 625 1.48 -0.44 -38.70
C ASP A 625 1.02 1.02 -38.88
N ARG A 626 1.30 1.92 -37.91
CA ARG A 626 0.92 3.33 -38.02
C ARG A 626 1.70 4.01 -39.14
N VAL A 627 0.97 4.56 -40.10
CA VAL A 627 1.54 5.33 -41.21
C VAL A 627 1.83 6.75 -40.72
N LEU A 628 3.12 7.11 -40.72
CA LEU A 628 3.62 8.45 -40.36
C LEU A 628 3.56 9.41 -41.57
N ALA A 629 3.94 8.91 -42.75
CA ALA A 629 3.86 9.64 -44.00
C ALA A 629 3.69 8.68 -45.17
N SER A 630 2.99 9.10 -46.22
CA SER A 630 2.74 8.28 -47.42
C SER A 630 2.98 9.11 -48.69
N THR A 631 3.59 8.46 -49.67
CA THR A 631 3.71 9.04 -51.02
C THR A 631 3.39 7.99 -52.08
N ARG A 632 2.90 8.47 -53.23
CA ARG A 632 2.66 7.65 -54.41
C ARG A 632 3.52 8.13 -55.56
N ALA A 633 4.19 7.23 -56.24
CA ALA A 633 4.90 7.53 -57.50
C ALA A 633 4.15 6.78 -58.63
N SER A 634 3.70 7.51 -59.64
CA SER A 634 3.23 6.93 -60.88
C SER A 634 4.43 6.80 -61.83
N ALA A 635 4.63 5.62 -62.39
CA ALA A 635 5.68 5.37 -63.35
C ALA A 635 5.12 4.83 -64.64
N SER A 636 5.64 5.23 -65.78
CA SER A 636 5.33 4.74 -67.11
C SER A 636 6.59 4.17 -67.73
N ASP A 637 6.50 2.93 -68.23
CA ASP A 637 7.51 2.37 -69.14
C ASP A 637 6.99 2.60 -70.57
N PRO A 638 7.61 3.48 -71.37
CA PRO A 638 7.29 3.54 -72.79
C PRO A 638 7.84 2.28 -73.46
N GLY A 639 7.05 1.19 -73.45
CA GLY A 639 7.42 0.00 -74.19
C GLY A 639 7.99 0.35 -75.53
N ARG A 640 9.12 -0.27 -75.94
CA ARG A 640 9.67 -0.13 -77.27
C ARG A 640 8.51 -0.27 -78.26
N SER A 641 8.17 0.84 -78.87
CA SER A 641 7.39 0.86 -80.11
C SER A 641 8.13 -0.09 -81.07
N ALA A 642 7.52 -1.24 -81.37
CA ALA A 642 8.03 -2.12 -82.39
C ALA A 642 8.06 -1.30 -83.69
N ALA A 643 9.25 -0.95 -84.12
CA ALA A 643 9.49 -0.52 -85.49
C ALA A 643 9.23 -1.75 -86.36
N SER A 644 8.01 -1.85 -86.84
CA SER A 644 7.68 -2.63 -88.03
C SER A 644 7.85 -1.67 -89.20
N GLY A 645 8.92 -1.82 -89.92
CA GLY A 645 9.18 -1.35 -91.23
C GLY A 645 9.72 -2.49 -92.03
#